data_4b5a46a7ae9d210674f5e56acf911a00
#
_entry.id   4b5a46a7ae9d210674f5e56acf911a00
#
_cell.length_a   1.000
_cell.length_b   1.000
_cell.length_c   1.000
_cell.angle_alpha   90.00
_cell.angle_beta   90.00
_cell.angle_gamma   90.00
#
_symmetry.space_group_name_H-M   'P 1'
#
loop_
_entity.id
_entity.type
_entity.pdbx_description
1 polymer ?
#
loop_
_entity_poly.entity_id
_entity_poly.type
_entity_poly.pdbx_seq_one_letter_code
_entity_poly.pdbx_strand_id
1 'polypeptide(L)'
;MQHNFKLSNDRVNIRLLYSKYQPQDGLMVVAYYQKLFKEAIEYRNQLVAASFEIAKEGFEHALNEFTPEVLNVAGTQDFFYNKYLKPQIEAITCPLHNLTPLEEAYFCRMMTFVLREQMISKVGAQEGTNTSSSDLWTMPLAEKKDAGNIYTDLHIIRKEQSSAGSGYDTITLSVPDQGKDFLPNFRIGDMVYLYTYKLKEEPDVRKAILYKGVLQEIHSDEIVVHLTDGQQNADIFEMNLPYAIEHGTSDASTGGSIRNLHQFICAPKDKRDLLLGQRAPQRDASLTLTRHYDDVLDDIILRAKQAQDYFLLVGPPGTGKTSRALKFMVEEALNDGTEMPTAESIAAGGKTAQQPASSILLMSYTNRAVDEICEMLVDSGIPFLRLGSEYSCDERFRPYLIEKAICDCPKLEAIKQYIIGTRVIVGTTSMMTSKPFIFSLKHFKLAIIDESSQILEPNLIGLLSAVDKFILIGDYKQLPAVVQQSEQDSGIPTINDSQKGGIIDMSILQDICLTNCRNSLFERLIHWEDHEERSEFIGILRRQGRMHPEIAEFPNRMFYRREKLEPVPCPHQLETELSYTLPSEDALDDLLKEHRMIFLPSKFCKEPNVSDKINANEAEIVVDLLRRIHRFYGERFDAKKTVGVIVPYRNQIAMVRKGIEKLCIPELEKISIDTVERYQGSQRDVIIYSFTIQNIWQLDFLAGNSFVEDGAIIDRKLNVAITRARKQMIMTGNPEILRNNQIFSELMEYVKEKGGYF
;
A
#
# COMPACT_ATOMS: atom_id res chain seq x y z
N MET A 1 16.95 -39.74 -0.62
CA MET A 1 15.96 -40.38 -1.50
C MET A 1 14.88 -39.44 -2.02
N GLN A 2 14.19 -38.75 -1.16
CA GLN A 2 13.23 -37.70 -1.57
C GLN A 2 13.90 -36.57 -2.36
N HIS A 3 15.11 -36.16 -1.98
CA HIS A 3 15.90 -35.19 -2.72
C HIS A 3 16.19 -35.59 -4.16
N ASN A 4 16.56 -36.83 -4.39
CA ASN A 4 16.86 -37.33 -5.75
C ASN A 4 15.63 -37.42 -6.65
N PHE A 5 14.48 -37.77 -6.08
CA PHE A 5 13.22 -37.74 -6.79
C PHE A 5 12.79 -36.30 -7.13
N LYS A 6 12.96 -35.39 -6.16
CA LYS A 6 12.70 -33.96 -6.36
C LYS A 6 13.61 -33.36 -7.42
N LEU A 7 14.88 -33.65 -7.39
CA LEU A 7 15.84 -33.25 -8.44
C LEU A 7 15.42 -33.71 -9.84
N SER A 8 14.95 -34.93 -9.96
CA SER A 8 14.42 -35.46 -11.23
C SER A 8 13.14 -34.72 -11.67
N ASN A 9 12.20 -34.53 -10.77
CA ASN A 9 11.01 -33.76 -11.04
C ASN A 9 11.32 -32.28 -11.26
N ASP A 10 12.32 -31.73 -10.58
CA ASP A 10 12.71 -30.34 -10.73
C ASP A 10 13.34 -30.11 -12.10
N ARG A 11 14.11 -31.05 -12.63
CA ARG A 11 14.60 -30.98 -14.01
C ARG A 11 13.48 -30.98 -15.04
N VAL A 12 12.42 -31.76 -14.80
CA VAL A 12 11.20 -31.75 -15.64
C VAL A 12 10.43 -30.43 -15.42
N ASN A 13 10.33 -29.98 -14.20
CA ASN A 13 9.67 -28.71 -13.85
C ASN A 13 10.44 -27.50 -14.35
N ILE A 14 11.75 -27.54 -14.35
CA ILE A 14 12.61 -26.52 -14.96
C ILE A 14 12.31 -26.41 -16.46
N ARG A 15 12.19 -27.53 -17.18
CA ARG A 15 11.75 -27.50 -18.58
C ARG A 15 10.34 -26.93 -18.76
N LEU A 16 9.41 -27.33 -17.92
CA LEU A 16 8.05 -26.81 -17.93
C LEU A 16 8.00 -25.32 -17.56
N LEU A 17 8.83 -24.89 -16.62
CA LEU A 17 8.99 -23.48 -16.27
C LEU A 17 9.58 -22.67 -17.42
N TYR A 18 10.58 -23.19 -18.13
CA TYR A 18 11.12 -22.53 -19.33
C TYR A 18 10.11 -22.41 -20.45
N SER A 19 9.22 -23.38 -20.59
CA SER A 19 8.14 -23.31 -21.59
C SER A 19 6.99 -22.41 -21.18
N LYS A 20 6.76 -22.23 -19.87
CA LYS A 20 5.59 -21.59 -19.30
C LYS A 20 5.84 -20.19 -18.74
N TYR A 21 7.07 -19.91 -18.30
CA TYR A 21 7.45 -18.60 -17.74
C TYR A 21 8.68 -18.09 -18.47
N GLN A 22 8.67 -16.80 -18.78
CA GLN A 22 9.84 -16.14 -19.39
C GLN A 22 10.99 -16.17 -18.37
N PRO A 23 12.16 -16.72 -18.68
CA PRO A 23 13.31 -16.79 -17.77
C PRO A 23 13.80 -15.42 -17.30
N GLN A 24 13.48 -14.36 -18.06
CA GLN A 24 13.73 -12.95 -17.71
C GLN A 24 13.15 -12.53 -16.37
N ASP A 25 12.23 -13.33 -15.82
CA ASP A 25 11.52 -13.01 -14.58
C ASP A 25 12.24 -13.49 -13.30
N GLY A 26 13.42 -14.09 -13.37
CA GLY A 26 14.08 -14.66 -12.19
C GLY A 26 13.28 -15.81 -11.53
N LEU A 27 12.23 -16.28 -12.20
CA LEU A 27 11.20 -17.16 -11.66
C LEU A 27 11.70 -18.56 -11.32
N MET A 28 12.86 -18.96 -11.84
CA MET A 28 13.43 -20.27 -11.52
C MET A 28 13.93 -20.33 -10.08
N VAL A 29 14.59 -19.29 -9.61
CA VAL A 29 14.98 -19.14 -8.21
C VAL A 29 13.74 -19.10 -7.33
N VAL A 30 12.73 -18.32 -7.75
CA VAL A 30 11.42 -18.22 -7.08
C VAL A 30 10.71 -19.56 -7.00
N ALA A 31 10.65 -20.33 -8.10
CA ALA A 31 9.95 -21.63 -8.10
C ALA A 31 10.61 -22.63 -7.17
N TYR A 32 11.95 -22.63 -7.08
CA TYR A 32 12.68 -23.45 -6.13
C TYR A 32 12.32 -23.08 -4.68
N TYR A 33 12.32 -21.81 -4.36
CA TYR A 33 11.93 -21.33 -3.03
C TYR A 33 10.47 -21.59 -2.70
N GLN A 34 9.54 -21.35 -3.62
CA GLN A 34 8.13 -21.66 -3.40
C GLN A 34 7.93 -23.14 -3.09
N LYS A 35 8.70 -24.01 -3.71
CA LYS A 35 8.66 -25.45 -3.43
C LYS A 35 9.19 -25.78 -2.05
N LEU A 36 10.36 -25.23 -1.67
CA LEU A 36 10.90 -25.38 -0.32
C LEU A 36 9.91 -24.92 0.74
N PHE A 37 9.29 -23.76 0.56
CA PHE A 37 8.32 -23.23 1.48
C PHE A 37 7.02 -24.05 1.54
N LYS A 38 6.55 -24.54 0.39
CA LYS A 38 5.35 -25.39 0.34
C LYS A 38 5.55 -26.70 1.11
N GLU A 39 6.72 -27.27 1.04
CA GLU A 39 7.08 -28.49 1.78
C GLU A 39 7.31 -28.22 3.27
N ALA A 40 7.74 -27.02 3.61
CA ALA A 40 8.08 -26.62 4.96
C ALA A 40 6.92 -26.01 5.74
N ILE A 41 5.71 -25.90 5.17
CA ILE A 41 4.50 -25.49 5.89
C ILE A 41 4.25 -26.37 7.13
N GLU A 42 4.61 -27.64 7.05
CA GLU A 42 4.51 -28.59 8.16
C GLU A 42 5.50 -28.31 9.32
N TYR A 43 6.57 -27.54 9.05
CA TYR A 43 7.65 -27.22 10.00
C TYR A 43 7.79 -25.70 10.22
N ARG A 44 6.66 -25.01 10.31
CA ARG A 44 6.55 -23.56 10.38
C ARG A 44 7.54 -22.87 11.34
N ASN A 45 7.67 -23.36 12.57
CA ASN A 45 8.52 -22.71 13.57
C ASN A 45 10.01 -22.86 13.28
N GLN A 46 10.41 -23.99 12.71
CA GLN A 46 11.78 -24.23 12.30
C GLN A 46 12.15 -23.38 11.08
N LEU A 47 11.18 -23.15 10.20
CA LEU A 47 11.39 -22.37 8.98
C LEU A 47 11.64 -20.89 9.25
N VAL A 48 10.94 -20.30 10.21
CA VAL A 48 11.13 -18.90 10.59
C VAL A 48 12.53 -18.68 11.13
N ALA A 49 13.04 -19.60 11.98
CA ALA A 49 14.39 -19.51 12.55
C ALA A 49 15.50 -19.73 11.52
N ALA A 50 15.30 -20.66 10.60
CA ALA A 50 16.31 -21.08 9.60
C ALA A 50 16.13 -20.45 8.22
N SER A 51 15.23 -19.49 8.04
CA SER A 51 14.85 -19.01 6.71
C SER A 51 15.98 -18.35 5.93
N PHE A 52 16.99 -17.81 6.62
CA PHE A 52 18.14 -17.22 5.96
C PHE A 52 19.08 -18.27 5.40
N GLU A 53 19.42 -19.27 6.19
CA GLU A 53 20.25 -20.41 5.76
C GLU A 53 19.58 -21.16 4.62
N ILE A 54 18.27 -21.38 4.72
CA ILE A 54 17.48 -21.99 3.65
C ILE A 54 17.53 -21.14 2.38
N ALA A 55 17.38 -19.84 2.49
CA ALA A 55 17.43 -18.95 1.33
C ALA A 55 18.81 -19.02 0.67
N LYS A 56 19.91 -18.95 1.43
CA LYS A 56 21.27 -19.06 0.91
C LYS A 56 21.54 -20.42 0.29
N GLU A 57 21.23 -21.50 1.00
CA GLU A 57 21.40 -22.87 0.49
C GLU A 57 20.60 -23.08 -0.81
N GLY A 58 19.38 -22.54 -0.86
CA GLY A 58 18.55 -22.57 -2.04
C GLY A 58 19.15 -21.82 -3.23
N PHE A 59 19.80 -20.68 -3.02
CA PHE A 59 20.53 -19.95 -4.05
C PHE A 59 21.71 -20.75 -4.57
N GLU A 60 22.55 -21.27 -3.68
CA GLU A 60 23.69 -22.11 -4.05
C GLU A 60 23.24 -23.34 -4.80
N HIS A 61 22.16 -23.97 -4.37
CA HIS A 61 21.58 -25.12 -5.05
C HIS A 61 21.02 -24.74 -6.42
N ALA A 62 20.29 -23.64 -6.55
CA ALA A 62 19.77 -23.17 -7.82
C ALA A 62 20.90 -22.85 -8.80
N LEU A 63 21.97 -22.19 -8.34
CA LEU A 63 23.16 -21.93 -9.17
C LEU A 63 23.81 -23.22 -9.67
N ASN A 64 23.91 -24.23 -8.82
CA ASN A 64 24.45 -25.55 -9.21
C ASN A 64 23.52 -26.33 -10.15
N GLU A 65 22.20 -26.21 -9.97
CA GLU A 65 21.20 -26.84 -10.85
C GLU A 65 21.18 -26.26 -12.27
N PHE A 66 21.63 -25.04 -12.45
CA PHE A 66 21.70 -24.35 -13.75
C PHE A 66 23.08 -24.36 -14.39
N THR A 67 23.95 -25.24 -13.93
CA THR A 67 25.26 -25.43 -14.59
C THR A 67 25.12 -26.13 -15.94
N PRO A 68 26.07 -25.94 -16.87
CA PRO A 68 26.09 -26.62 -18.14
C PRO A 68 26.03 -28.15 -18.02
N GLU A 69 26.62 -28.71 -16.94
CA GLU A 69 26.64 -30.15 -16.67
C GLU A 69 25.24 -30.69 -16.37
N VAL A 70 24.49 -29.96 -15.53
CA VAL A 70 23.10 -30.32 -15.16
C VAL A 70 22.18 -30.21 -16.38
N LEU A 71 22.36 -29.17 -17.16
CA LEU A 71 21.56 -28.95 -18.38
C LEU A 71 21.94 -29.93 -19.50
N ASN A 72 23.21 -30.38 -19.57
CA ASN A 72 23.64 -31.40 -20.49
C ASN A 72 22.97 -32.77 -20.28
N VAL A 73 22.75 -33.16 -19.03
CA VAL A 73 22.01 -34.38 -18.67
C VAL A 73 20.56 -34.34 -19.20
N ALA A 74 20.03 -33.18 -19.45
CA ALA A 74 18.71 -33.00 -20.03
C ALA A 74 18.67 -33.07 -21.57
N GLY A 75 19.79 -33.41 -22.24
CA GLY A 75 19.87 -33.48 -23.71
C GLY A 75 19.75 -32.14 -24.39
N THR A 76 20.27 -31.07 -23.76
CA THR A 76 20.06 -29.68 -24.15
C THR A 76 21.23 -29.10 -24.96
N GLN A 77 22.24 -29.89 -25.36
CA GLN A 77 23.34 -29.41 -26.23
C GLN A 77 22.93 -29.22 -27.69
N ASP A 78 21.68 -28.92 -27.93
CA ASP A 78 21.20 -28.61 -29.27
C ASP A 78 21.28 -27.11 -29.57
N PHE A 79 20.97 -26.77 -30.83
CA PHE A 79 20.91 -25.41 -31.30
C PHE A 79 19.93 -24.53 -30.45
N PHE A 80 18.81 -25.12 -30.00
CA PHE A 80 17.81 -24.43 -29.24
C PHE A 80 18.35 -24.01 -27.86
N TYR A 81 19.03 -24.93 -27.16
CA TYR A 81 19.66 -24.61 -25.88
C TYR A 81 20.68 -23.48 -26.03
N ASN A 82 21.64 -23.61 -26.94
CA ASN A 82 22.73 -22.65 -27.07
C ASN A 82 22.25 -21.27 -27.53
N LYS A 83 21.23 -21.22 -28.39
CA LYS A 83 20.72 -19.98 -28.97
C LYS A 83 19.69 -19.27 -28.08
N TYR A 84 18.83 -20.03 -27.39
CA TYR A 84 17.69 -19.46 -26.69
C TYR A 84 17.72 -19.67 -25.19
N LEU A 85 18.08 -20.84 -24.68
CA LEU A 85 17.97 -21.11 -23.24
C LEU A 85 19.22 -20.68 -22.47
N LYS A 86 20.40 -20.98 -22.94
CA LYS A 86 21.65 -20.64 -22.26
C LYS A 86 21.80 -19.15 -21.99
N PRO A 87 21.59 -18.23 -22.94
CA PRO A 87 21.67 -16.79 -22.67
C PRO A 87 20.66 -16.32 -21.61
N GLN A 88 19.48 -16.94 -21.58
CA GLN A 88 18.45 -16.58 -20.60
C GLN A 88 18.81 -17.07 -19.20
N ILE A 89 19.38 -18.29 -19.09
CA ILE A 89 19.86 -18.82 -17.81
C ILE A 89 21.02 -17.96 -17.30
N GLU A 90 21.98 -17.66 -18.15
CA GLU A 90 23.12 -16.82 -17.81
C GLU A 90 22.69 -15.42 -17.38
N ALA A 91 21.67 -14.84 -18.02
CA ALA A 91 21.11 -13.54 -17.61
C ALA A 91 20.52 -13.55 -16.19
N ILE A 92 20.01 -14.70 -15.73
CA ILE A 92 19.49 -14.86 -14.38
C ILE A 92 20.61 -15.15 -13.36
N THR A 93 21.53 -16.04 -13.70
CA THR A 93 22.49 -16.61 -12.75
C THR A 93 23.80 -15.82 -12.66
N CYS A 94 24.30 -15.24 -13.77
CA CYS A 94 25.57 -14.50 -13.75
C CYS A 94 25.57 -13.30 -12.77
N PRO A 95 24.51 -12.50 -12.63
CA PRO A 95 24.50 -11.42 -11.65
C PRO A 95 24.73 -11.89 -10.20
N LEU A 96 24.24 -13.07 -9.85
CA LEU A 96 24.37 -13.64 -8.49
C LEU A 96 25.80 -14.02 -8.13
N HIS A 97 26.65 -14.31 -9.13
CA HIS A 97 28.07 -14.66 -8.91
C HIS A 97 28.98 -13.45 -8.70
N ASN A 98 28.53 -12.24 -9.05
CA ASN A 98 29.35 -11.03 -9.08
C ASN A 98 28.92 -9.99 -8.05
N LEU A 99 28.28 -10.41 -6.95
CA LEU A 99 27.85 -9.52 -5.88
C LEU A 99 29.04 -9.19 -4.94
N THR A 100 29.10 -7.94 -4.50
CA THR A 100 29.96 -7.56 -3.37
C THR A 100 29.36 -8.14 -2.07
N PRO A 101 30.15 -8.24 -0.97
CA PRO A 101 29.62 -8.71 0.31
C PRO A 101 28.38 -7.94 0.80
N LEU A 102 28.35 -6.61 0.60
CA LEU A 102 27.21 -5.77 0.93
C LEU A 102 25.98 -6.09 0.05
N GLU A 103 26.17 -6.21 -1.27
CA GLU A 103 25.10 -6.56 -2.21
C GLU A 103 24.55 -7.95 -1.92
N GLU A 104 25.41 -8.93 -1.61
CA GLU A 104 25.00 -10.28 -1.24
C GLU A 104 24.18 -10.28 0.07
N ALA A 105 24.68 -9.61 1.11
CA ALA A 105 23.97 -9.46 2.38
C ALA A 105 22.60 -8.80 2.19
N TYR A 106 22.58 -7.70 1.43
CA TYR A 106 21.33 -6.99 1.12
C TYR A 106 20.32 -7.89 0.37
N PHE A 107 20.76 -8.50 -0.72
CA PHE A 107 19.90 -9.35 -1.55
C PHE A 107 19.36 -10.54 -0.77
N CYS A 108 20.21 -11.26 -0.04
CA CYS A 108 19.79 -12.42 0.76
C CYS A 108 18.87 -12.00 1.91
N ARG A 109 19.13 -10.88 2.59
CA ARG A 109 18.27 -10.42 3.68
C ARG A 109 16.90 -9.98 3.18
N MET A 110 16.85 -9.20 2.12
CA MET A 110 15.59 -8.75 1.52
C MET A 110 14.80 -9.92 0.92
N MET A 111 15.46 -10.87 0.28
CA MET A 111 14.82 -12.08 -0.22
C MET A 111 14.22 -12.91 0.92
N THR A 112 14.96 -13.11 2.00
CA THR A 112 14.48 -13.81 3.20
C THR A 112 13.26 -13.12 3.79
N PHE A 113 13.30 -11.79 3.88
CA PHE A 113 12.16 -11.00 4.36
C PHE A 113 10.91 -11.19 3.49
N VAL A 114 11.07 -11.10 2.17
CA VAL A 114 9.94 -11.28 1.22
C VAL A 114 9.35 -12.68 1.30
N LEU A 115 10.19 -13.72 1.41
CA LEU A 115 9.74 -15.09 1.49
C LEU A 115 9.06 -15.41 2.83
N ARG A 116 9.56 -14.87 3.94
CA ARG A 116 8.90 -14.95 5.25
C ARG A 116 7.54 -14.28 5.23
N GLU A 117 7.46 -13.08 4.66
CA GLU A 117 6.21 -12.34 4.54
C GLU A 117 5.17 -13.14 3.74
N GLN A 118 5.59 -13.75 2.64
CA GLN A 118 4.73 -14.65 1.86
C GLN A 118 4.27 -15.85 2.67
N MET A 119 5.18 -16.46 3.42
CA MET A 119 4.84 -17.62 4.26
C MET A 119 3.82 -17.24 5.32
N ILE A 120 4.06 -16.14 6.06
CA ILE A 120 3.15 -15.67 7.11
C ILE A 120 1.80 -15.29 6.53
N SER A 121 1.75 -14.62 5.37
CA SER A 121 0.49 -14.29 4.70
C SER A 121 -0.32 -15.52 4.31
N LYS A 122 0.35 -16.65 3.99
CA LYS A 122 -0.30 -17.91 3.64
C LYS A 122 -0.75 -18.73 4.84
N VAL A 123 0.07 -18.80 5.86
CA VAL A 123 -0.12 -19.72 7.02
C VAL A 123 -0.68 -19.00 8.24
N GLY A 124 -0.57 -17.68 8.32
CA GLY A 124 -0.91 -16.84 9.46
C GLY A 124 0.27 -16.67 10.44
N ALA A 125 0.26 -15.61 11.24
CA ALA A 125 1.19 -15.38 12.33
C ALA A 125 0.86 -16.33 13.52
N GLN A 126 1.82 -16.58 14.39
CA GLN A 126 1.62 -17.47 15.57
C GLN A 126 0.55 -16.94 16.54
N GLU A 127 0.33 -15.64 16.57
CA GLU A 127 -0.65 -14.99 17.45
C GLU A 127 -1.80 -14.44 16.60
N GLY A 128 -2.87 -15.20 16.50
CA GLY A 128 -4.16 -15.08 15.83
C GLY A 128 -4.81 -13.71 15.52
N THR A 129 -4.05 -12.70 15.14
CA THR A 129 -4.56 -11.35 14.90
C THR A 129 -4.70 -10.97 13.41
N ASN A 130 -4.09 -11.72 12.49
CA ASN A 130 -4.10 -11.38 11.07
C ASN A 130 -4.77 -12.47 10.25
N THR A 131 -5.68 -12.06 9.37
CA THR A 131 -6.29 -12.92 8.34
C THR A 131 -5.20 -13.44 7.40
N SER A 132 -5.11 -14.76 7.29
CA SER A 132 -4.17 -15.44 6.39
C SER A 132 -4.91 -16.12 5.24
N SER A 133 -4.17 -16.47 4.19
CA SER A 133 -4.74 -17.26 3.09
C SER A 133 -5.20 -18.65 3.56
N SER A 134 -4.63 -19.16 4.65
CA SER A 134 -5.03 -20.43 5.23
C SER A 134 -6.40 -20.35 5.91
N ASP A 135 -6.85 -19.17 6.32
CA ASP A 135 -8.16 -18.97 6.94
C ASP A 135 -9.29 -19.35 5.99
N LEU A 136 -9.10 -19.19 4.69
CA LEU A 136 -9.99 -19.70 3.67
C LEU A 136 -10.26 -21.22 3.84
N TRP A 137 -9.25 -21.98 4.25
CA TRP A 137 -9.27 -23.46 4.34
C TRP A 137 -9.49 -23.98 5.74
N THR A 138 -9.07 -23.27 6.76
CA THR A 138 -8.94 -23.75 8.14
C THR A 138 -9.85 -23.05 9.16
N MET A 139 -10.23 -21.79 8.91
CA MET A 139 -11.05 -21.01 9.82
C MET A 139 -12.49 -21.56 9.87
N PRO A 140 -13.05 -21.79 11.06
CA PRO A 140 -14.45 -22.20 11.22
C PRO A 140 -15.43 -21.17 10.63
N LEU A 141 -16.56 -21.65 10.11
CA LEU A 141 -17.57 -20.79 9.48
C LEU A 141 -18.09 -19.68 10.42
N ALA A 142 -18.28 -20.01 11.71
CA ALA A 142 -18.71 -19.03 12.70
C ALA A 142 -17.73 -17.86 12.82
N GLU A 143 -16.43 -18.15 12.91
CA GLU A 143 -15.37 -17.14 12.98
C GLU A 143 -15.26 -16.34 11.69
N LYS A 144 -15.43 -16.97 10.51
CA LYS A 144 -15.48 -16.27 9.23
C LYS A 144 -16.64 -15.25 9.16
N LYS A 145 -17.82 -15.64 9.68
CA LYS A 145 -19.00 -14.76 9.75
C LYS A 145 -18.77 -13.61 10.72
N ASP A 146 -18.24 -13.88 11.91
CA ASP A 146 -17.92 -12.87 12.92
C ASP A 146 -16.87 -11.86 12.42
N ALA A 147 -15.90 -12.34 11.64
CA ALA A 147 -14.90 -11.50 10.99
C ALA A 147 -15.41 -10.75 9.74
N GLY A 148 -16.61 -11.07 9.26
CA GLY A 148 -17.19 -10.52 8.03
C GLY A 148 -16.45 -10.97 6.75
N ASN A 149 -15.73 -12.09 6.80
CA ASN A 149 -14.88 -12.57 5.71
C ASN A 149 -15.59 -13.53 4.74
N ILE A 150 -16.85 -13.78 4.93
CA ILE A 150 -17.67 -14.63 4.07
C ILE A 150 -19.10 -14.08 3.94
N TYR A 151 -19.61 -14.03 2.72
CA TYR A 151 -21.03 -13.96 2.44
C TYR A 151 -21.55 -15.37 2.18
N THR A 152 -22.73 -15.70 2.73
CA THR A 152 -23.37 -17.00 2.54
C THR A 152 -24.78 -16.86 1.98
N ASP A 153 -25.32 -17.96 1.49
CA ASP A 153 -26.70 -18.06 0.99
C ASP A 153 -27.03 -17.07 -0.15
N LEU A 154 -26.02 -16.67 -0.90
CA LEU A 154 -26.20 -15.82 -2.08
C LEU A 154 -26.86 -16.63 -3.20
N HIS A 155 -27.70 -15.96 -4.02
CA HIS A 155 -28.32 -16.57 -5.19
C HIS A 155 -28.02 -15.76 -6.45
N ILE A 156 -27.66 -16.43 -7.53
CA ILE A 156 -27.40 -15.77 -8.80
C ILE A 156 -28.71 -15.23 -9.38
N ILE A 157 -28.74 -13.93 -9.65
CA ILE A 157 -29.87 -13.25 -10.29
C ILE A 157 -29.62 -13.13 -11.80
N ARG A 158 -28.35 -12.81 -12.18
CA ARG A 158 -28.01 -12.49 -13.57
C ARG A 158 -26.60 -12.97 -13.91
N LYS A 159 -26.43 -13.42 -15.15
CA LYS A 159 -25.14 -13.83 -15.73
C LYS A 159 -24.97 -13.11 -17.05
N GLU A 160 -23.86 -12.40 -17.21
CA GLU A 160 -23.62 -11.56 -18.39
C GLU A 160 -22.26 -11.83 -18.98
N GLN A 161 -22.11 -11.51 -20.27
CA GLN A 161 -20.83 -11.48 -20.97
C GLN A 161 -20.42 -10.03 -21.11
N SER A 162 -19.23 -9.68 -20.61
CA SER A 162 -18.69 -8.37 -20.91
C SER A 162 -18.27 -8.28 -22.38
N SER A 163 -18.26 -7.09 -22.94
CA SER A 163 -17.90 -6.84 -24.35
C SER A 163 -16.44 -7.24 -24.69
N ALA A 164 -15.60 -7.44 -23.68
CA ALA A 164 -14.19 -7.83 -23.82
C ALA A 164 -13.93 -9.28 -23.39
N GLY A 165 -14.94 -9.98 -22.85
CA GLY A 165 -14.77 -11.28 -22.21
C GLY A 165 -14.90 -12.45 -23.17
N SER A 166 -14.27 -13.55 -22.82
CA SER A 166 -14.31 -14.82 -23.55
C SER A 166 -15.46 -15.74 -23.09
N GLY A 167 -16.49 -15.23 -22.43
CA GLY A 167 -17.62 -16.01 -21.91
C GLY A 167 -18.39 -15.24 -20.84
N TYR A 168 -19.23 -15.95 -20.08
CA TYR A 168 -19.95 -15.37 -18.94
C TYR A 168 -18.95 -15.02 -17.83
N ASP A 169 -18.71 -13.77 -17.63
CA ASP A 169 -17.70 -13.24 -16.73
C ASP A 169 -18.25 -12.30 -15.65
N THR A 170 -19.47 -11.83 -15.81
CA THR A 170 -20.11 -10.95 -14.83
C THR A 170 -21.31 -11.65 -14.19
N ILE A 171 -21.22 -11.87 -12.88
CA ILE A 171 -22.22 -12.60 -12.09
C ILE A 171 -22.81 -11.66 -11.05
N THR A 172 -24.11 -11.45 -11.12
CA THR A 172 -24.88 -10.68 -10.13
C THR A 172 -25.56 -11.63 -9.17
N LEU A 173 -25.39 -11.39 -7.87
CA LEU A 173 -25.95 -12.22 -6.80
C LEU A 173 -26.81 -11.38 -5.87
N SER A 174 -27.95 -11.92 -5.45
CA SER A 174 -28.75 -11.37 -4.35
C SER A 174 -28.11 -11.71 -3.02
N VAL A 175 -28.15 -10.75 -2.09
CA VAL A 175 -27.62 -10.89 -0.73
C VAL A 175 -28.79 -11.00 0.25
N PRO A 176 -29.06 -12.18 0.82
CA PRO A 176 -30.04 -12.30 1.89
C PRO A 176 -29.51 -11.70 3.18
N ASP A 177 -30.37 -11.57 4.19
CA ASP A 177 -29.97 -11.14 5.53
C ASP A 177 -28.88 -12.05 6.09
N GLN A 178 -27.69 -11.49 6.33
CA GLN A 178 -26.52 -12.21 6.85
C GLN A 178 -26.49 -12.27 8.38
N GLY A 179 -27.45 -11.65 9.05
CA GLY A 179 -27.55 -11.55 10.51
C GLY A 179 -27.32 -10.13 11.02
N LYS A 180 -27.91 -9.83 12.18
CA LYS A 180 -27.95 -8.46 12.75
C LYS A 180 -26.59 -7.87 13.11
N ASP A 181 -25.59 -8.71 13.35
CA ASP A 181 -24.25 -8.30 13.78
C ASP A 181 -23.20 -8.50 12.65
N PHE A 182 -23.64 -8.89 11.44
CA PHE A 182 -22.75 -9.11 10.30
C PHE A 182 -22.24 -7.77 9.75
N LEU A 183 -20.93 -7.63 9.72
CA LEU A 183 -20.22 -6.52 9.08
C LEU A 183 -19.29 -7.05 8.00
N PRO A 184 -19.63 -6.82 6.73
CA PRO A 184 -18.80 -7.29 5.64
C PRO A 184 -17.42 -6.64 5.64
N ASN A 185 -16.39 -7.48 5.45
CA ASN A 185 -15.01 -7.07 5.29
C ASN A 185 -14.61 -6.92 3.81
N PHE A 186 -15.55 -6.74 2.92
CA PHE A 186 -15.34 -6.68 1.48
C PHE A 186 -15.39 -5.27 0.93
N ARG A 187 -14.65 -5.03 -0.16
CA ARG A 187 -14.61 -3.75 -0.88
C ARG A 187 -14.71 -3.96 -2.38
N ILE A 188 -15.16 -2.96 -3.08
CA ILE A 188 -15.03 -2.88 -4.54
C ILE A 188 -13.55 -2.97 -4.91
N GLY A 189 -13.22 -3.85 -5.85
CA GLY A 189 -11.86 -4.15 -6.27
C GLY A 189 -11.18 -5.30 -5.51
N ASP A 190 -11.78 -5.82 -4.43
CA ASP A 190 -11.23 -6.99 -3.73
C ASP A 190 -11.31 -8.24 -4.60
N MET A 191 -10.23 -9.01 -4.57
CA MET A 191 -10.21 -10.33 -5.17
C MET A 191 -10.97 -11.32 -4.29
N VAL A 192 -11.84 -12.10 -4.90
CA VAL A 192 -12.71 -13.04 -4.21
C VAL A 192 -12.75 -14.41 -4.89
N TYR A 193 -13.15 -15.40 -4.13
CA TYR A 193 -13.58 -16.70 -4.62
C TYR A 193 -15.10 -16.81 -4.51
N LEU A 194 -15.76 -17.01 -5.64
CA LEU A 194 -17.17 -17.38 -5.74
C LEU A 194 -17.26 -18.90 -5.87
N TYR A 195 -18.11 -19.54 -5.08
CA TYR A 195 -18.35 -20.98 -5.17
C TYR A 195 -19.74 -21.36 -4.68
N THR A 196 -20.23 -22.49 -5.17
CA THR A 196 -21.54 -23.05 -4.78
C THR A 196 -21.38 -24.20 -3.79
N TYR A 197 -22.41 -24.44 -3.00
CA TYR A 197 -22.52 -25.55 -2.07
C TYR A 197 -23.94 -26.11 -2.04
N LYS A 198 -24.14 -27.31 -1.46
CA LYS A 198 -25.44 -27.97 -1.46
C LYS A 198 -26.37 -27.37 -0.42
N LEU A 199 -27.67 -27.34 -0.77
CA LEU A 199 -28.73 -26.98 0.17
C LEU A 199 -28.60 -27.78 1.48
N LYS A 200 -28.64 -27.10 2.62
CA LYS A 200 -28.50 -27.64 3.98
C LYS A 200 -27.10 -28.11 4.37
N GLU A 201 -26.09 -27.92 3.52
CA GLU A 201 -24.68 -28.09 3.90
C GLU A 201 -24.08 -26.70 4.22
N GLU A 202 -23.01 -26.66 5.01
CA GLU A 202 -22.24 -25.44 5.22
C GLU A 202 -21.29 -25.21 4.05
N PRO A 203 -21.02 -23.93 3.67
CA PRO A 203 -20.02 -23.60 2.66
C PRO A 203 -18.64 -24.12 3.10
N ASP A 204 -17.98 -24.85 2.20
CA ASP A 204 -16.64 -25.43 2.41
C ASP A 204 -15.85 -25.39 1.11
N VAL A 205 -14.87 -24.49 1.06
CA VAL A 205 -14.01 -24.29 -0.13
C VAL A 205 -13.28 -25.57 -0.56
N ARG A 206 -13.04 -26.51 0.36
CA ARG A 206 -12.34 -27.79 0.09
C ARG A 206 -13.16 -28.75 -0.75
N LYS A 207 -14.46 -28.52 -0.84
CA LYS A 207 -15.42 -29.39 -1.55
C LYS A 207 -16.03 -28.71 -2.79
N ALA A 208 -15.62 -27.49 -3.09
CA ALA A 208 -16.23 -26.68 -4.13
C ALA A 208 -15.23 -26.34 -5.26
N ILE A 209 -15.77 -26.02 -6.43
CA ILE A 209 -15.02 -25.39 -7.52
C ILE A 209 -15.00 -23.90 -7.23
N LEU A 210 -13.79 -23.32 -7.13
CA LEU A 210 -13.60 -21.91 -6.82
C LEU A 210 -13.45 -21.10 -8.10
N TYR A 211 -14.38 -20.16 -8.31
CA TYR A 211 -14.29 -19.18 -9.39
C TYR A 211 -13.64 -17.91 -8.85
N LYS A 212 -12.49 -17.57 -9.38
CA LYS A 212 -11.75 -16.38 -9.00
C LYS A 212 -12.32 -15.16 -9.69
N GLY A 213 -12.56 -14.10 -8.94
CA GLY A 213 -13.11 -12.86 -9.47
C GLY A 213 -12.71 -11.64 -8.67
N VAL A 214 -13.21 -10.50 -9.11
CA VAL A 214 -13.07 -9.19 -8.46
C VAL A 214 -14.46 -8.64 -8.16
N LEU A 215 -14.66 -8.09 -6.98
CA LEU A 215 -15.90 -7.40 -6.61
C LEU A 215 -16.00 -6.08 -7.38
N GLN A 216 -17.03 -5.96 -8.21
CA GLN A 216 -17.30 -4.75 -8.98
C GLN A 216 -18.23 -3.80 -8.24
N GLU A 217 -19.28 -4.34 -7.63
CA GLU A 217 -20.28 -3.57 -6.91
C GLU A 217 -20.68 -4.30 -5.63
N ILE A 218 -20.98 -3.56 -4.58
CA ILE A 218 -21.44 -4.07 -3.30
C ILE A 218 -22.59 -3.16 -2.83
N HIS A 219 -23.79 -3.71 -2.80
CA HIS A 219 -24.99 -3.10 -2.25
C HIS A 219 -25.50 -3.92 -1.07
N SER A 220 -26.49 -3.42 -0.35
CA SER A 220 -27.08 -4.12 0.80
C SER A 220 -27.78 -5.42 0.42
N ASP A 221 -28.31 -5.48 -0.78
CA ASP A 221 -29.16 -6.54 -1.33
C ASP A 221 -28.58 -7.24 -2.57
N GLU A 222 -27.51 -6.69 -3.14
CA GLU A 222 -26.91 -7.19 -4.38
C GLU A 222 -25.39 -7.04 -4.37
N ILE A 223 -24.70 -8.04 -4.93
CA ILE A 223 -23.25 -8.03 -5.18
C ILE A 223 -22.98 -8.41 -6.63
N VAL A 224 -22.06 -7.68 -7.28
CA VAL A 224 -21.59 -7.99 -8.64
C VAL A 224 -20.13 -8.44 -8.58
N VAL A 225 -19.87 -9.64 -9.11
CA VAL A 225 -18.54 -10.24 -9.22
C VAL A 225 -18.16 -10.36 -10.69
N HIS A 226 -17.01 -9.81 -11.04
CA HIS A 226 -16.40 -10.04 -12.35
C HIS A 226 -15.36 -11.16 -12.23
N LEU A 227 -15.56 -12.25 -12.95
CA LEU A 227 -14.69 -13.43 -12.95
C LEU A 227 -13.42 -13.15 -13.76
N THR A 228 -12.28 -13.56 -13.24
CA THR A 228 -10.99 -13.45 -13.93
C THR A 228 -10.98 -14.29 -15.23
N ASP A 229 -11.64 -15.45 -15.19
CA ASP A 229 -11.76 -16.35 -16.32
C ASP A 229 -13.24 -16.55 -16.62
N GLY A 230 -13.73 -15.96 -17.71
CA GLY A 230 -15.09 -16.11 -18.19
C GLY A 230 -15.41 -17.57 -18.54
N GLN A 231 -16.62 -18.01 -18.24
CA GLN A 231 -17.08 -19.38 -18.48
C GLN A 231 -17.86 -19.48 -19.79
N GLN A 232 -17.48 -20.43 -20.66
CA GLN A 232 -18.13 -20.61 -21.95
C GLN A 232 -19.56 -21.13 -21.82
N ASN A 233 -19.85 -21.91 -20.78
CA ASN A 233 -21.16 -22.48 -20.51
C ASN A 233 -21.81 -21.80 -19.28
N ALA A 234 -22.95 -21.14 -19.49
CA ALA A 234 -23.73 -20.53 -18.43
C ALA A 234 -24.33 -21.52 -17.44
N ASP A 235 -24.51 -22.81 -17.85
CA ASP A 235 -25.12 -23.83 -17.00
C ASP A 235 -24.22 -24.29 -15.86
N ILE A 236 -22.91 -23.92 -15.89
CA ILE A 236 -21.96 -24.15 -14.80
C ILE A 236 -22.41 -23.40 -13.53
N PHE A 237 -23.09 -22.27 -13.72
CA PHE A 237 -23.65 -21.47 -12.62
C PHE A 237 -25.10 -21.87 -12.37
N GLU A 238 -25.31 -22.81 -11.47
CA GLU A 238 -26.65 -23.28 -11.10
C GLU A 238 -27.40 -22.23 -10.26
N MET A 239 -28.46 -21.66 -10.80
CA MET A 239 -29.25 -20.59 -10.13
C MET A 239 -30.03 -21.05 -8.90
N ASN A 240 -30.24 -22.35 -8.75
CA ASN A 240 -31.05 -22.93 -7.67
C ASN A 240 -30.19 -23.33 -6.43
N LEU A 241 -28.88 -23.20 -6.49
CA LEU A 241 -27.98 -23.51 -5.39
C LEU A 241 -27.55 -22.23 -4.67
N PRO A 242 -27.24 -22.32 -3.37
CA PRO A 242 -26.64 -21.23 -2.64
C PRO A 242 -25.16 -21.06 -3.03
N TYR A 243 -24.72 -19.82 -3.03
CA TYR A 243 -23.33 -19.44 -3.27
C TYR A 243 -22.72 -18.76 -2.03
N ALA A 244 -21.42 -18.86 -1.93
CA ALA A 244 -20.64 -18.11 -0.98
C ALA A 244 -19.55 -17.28 -1.69
N ILE A 245 -19.20 -16.15 -1.09
CA ILE A 245 -18.08 -15.31 -1.50
C ILE A 245 -17.11 -15.21 -0.33
N GLU A 246 -15.84 -15.54 -0.57
CA GLU A 246 -14.75 -15.38 0.38
C GLU A 246 -13.57 -14.63 -0.26
N HIS A 247 -12.71 -14.04 0.59
CA HIS A 247 -11.53 -13.34 0.08
C HIS A 247 -10.63 -14.27 -0.73
N GLY A 248 -10.28 -13.81 -1.92
CA GLY A 248 -9.25 -14.40 -2.77
C GLY A 248 -7.86 -13.88 -2.42
N THR A 249 -6.85 -14.69 -2.67
CA THR A 249 -5.45 -14.31 -2.49
C THR A 249 -4.71 -14.24 -3.81
N SER A 250 -3.77 -13.31 -3.90
CA SER A 250 -2.90 -13.18 -5.06
C SER A 250 -1.44 -13.25 -4.62
N ASP A 251 -0.67 -14.16 -5.21
CA ASP A 251 0.78 -14.23 -5.02
C ASP A 251 1.55 -13.21 -5.87
N ALA A 252 0.84 -12.35 -6.60
CA ALA A 252 1.44 -11.41 -7.55
C ALA A 252 2.39 -10.40 -6.87
N SER A 253 2.10 -9.97 -5.65
CA SER A 253 2.94 -9.03 -4.91
C SER A 253 4.32 -9.61 -4.58
N THR A 254 4.37 -10.85 -4.10
CA THR A 254 5.64 -11.52 -3.76
C THR A 254 6.50 -11.77 -4.99
N GLY A 255 5.90 -12.29 -6.07
CA GLY A 255 6.60 -12.46 -7.34
C GLY A 255 7.16 -11.15 -7.89
N GLY A 256 6.43 -10.06 -7.67
CA GLY A 256 6.87 -8.71 -8.00
C GLY A 256 8.10 -8.27 -7.20
N SER A 257 8.09 -8.46 -5.88
CA SER A 257 9.21 -8.09 -4.99
C SER A 257 10.50 -8.84 -5.36
N ILE A 258 10.39 -10.16 -5.60
CA ILE A 258 11.53 -10.99 -5.99
C ILE A 258 12.09 -10.54 -7.35
N ARG A 259 11.22 -10.23 -8.30
CA ARG A 259 11.63 -9.71 -9.62
C ARG A 259 12.37 -8.37 -9.48
N ASN A 260 11.88 -7.45 -8.64
CA ASN A 260 12.55 -6.19 -8.38
C ASN A 260 13.92 -6.37 -7.73
N LEU A 261 14.06 -7.28 -6.76
CA LEU A 261 15.35 -7.59 -6.16
C LEU A 261 16.33 -8.16 -7.19
N HIS A 262 15.88 -9.05 -8.06
CA HIS A 262 16.71 -9.57 -9.14
C HIS A 262 17.06 -8.47 -10.16
N GLN A 263 16.11 -7.61 -10.54
CA GLN A 263 16.37 -6.49 -11.44
C GLN A 263 17.42 -5.52 -10.85
N PHE A 264 17.38 -5.29 -9.54
CA PHE A 264 18.39 -4.48 -8.85
C PHE A 264 19.81 -5.07 -9.00
N ILE A 265 20.00 -6.38 -8.75
CA ILE A 265 21.34 -6.99 -8.89
C ILE A 265 21.81 -7.08 -10.36
N CYS A 266 20.90 -7.05 -11.32
CA CYS A 266 21.20 -6.96 -12.76
C CYS A 266 21.54 -5.52 -13.20
N ALA A 267 21.28 -4.52 -12.39
CA ALA A 267 21.52 -3.12 -12.74
C ALA A 267 23.01 -2.80 -12.83
N PRO A 268 23.42 -1.76 -13.56
CA PRO A 268 24.80 -1.27 -13.57
C PRO A 268 25.30 -1.03 -12.16
N LYS A 269 26.59 -1.31 -11.91
CA LYS A 269 27.21 -1.18 -10.58
C LYS A 269 27.03 0.23 -10.01
N ASP A 270 27.17 1.25 -10.82
CA ASP A 270 26.97 2.65 -10.43
C ASP A 270 25.58 2.91 -9.80
N LYS A 271 24.52 2.30 -10.37
CA LYS A 271 23.15 2.38 -9.80
C LYS A 271 23.02 1.57 -8.51
N ARG A 272 23.63 0.41 -8.42
CA ARG A 272 23.63 -0.40 -7.20
C ARG A 272 24.39 0.32 -6.07
N ASP A 273 25.56 0.88 -6.39
CA ASP A 273 26.34 1.66 -5.44
C ASP A 273 25.59 2.90 -4.94
N LEU A 274 24.86 3.60 -5.82
CA LEU A 274 24.00 4.72 -5.44
C LEU A 274 22.91 4.29 -4.45
N LEU A 275 22.15 3.25 -4.81
CA LEU A 275 21.01 2.78 -4.03
C LEU A 275 21.43 2.16 -2.69
N LEU A 276 22.63 1.62 -2.57
CA LEU A 276 23.21 1.11 -1.32
C LEU A 276 24.15 2.13 -0.61
N GLY A 277 24.13 3.39 -1.01
CA GLY A 277 24.90 4.43 -0.34
C GLY A 277 26.43 4.34 -0.52
N GLN A 278 26.92 3.49 -1.44
CA GLN A 278 28.35 3.34 -1.73
C GLN A 278 28.89 4.43 -2.68
N ARG A 279 28.01 5.21 -3.25
CA ARG A 279 28.27 6.38 -4.07
C ARG A 279 27.33 7.51 -3.66
N ALA A 280 27.88 8.70 -3.46
CA ALA A 280 27.08 9.90 -3.22
C ALA A 280 26.24 10.29 -4.46
N PRO A 281 25.02 10.81 -4.27
CA PRO A 281 24.25 11.37 -5.36
C PRO A 281 24.92 12.60 -5.94
N GLN A 282 24.73 12.83 -7.26
CA GLN A 282 25.33 13.94 -7.98
C GLN A 282 24.36 15.13 -8.05
N ARG A 283 24.91 16.32 -8.13
CA ARG A 283 24.18 17.59 -8.27
C ARG A 283 24.80 18.46 -9.34
N ASP A 284 23.96 19.08 -10.18
CA ASP A 284 24.35 20.14 -11.11
C ASP A 284 23.78 21.49 -10.64
N ALA A 285 24.61 22.24 -9.93
CA ALA A 285 24.23 23.56 -9.39
C ALA A 285 24.05 24.65 -10.46
N SER A 286 24.42 24.38 -11.72
CA SER A 286 24.27 25.35 -12.83
C SER A 286 22.83 25.45 -13.35
N LEU A 287 22.00 24.43 -13.06
CA LEU A 287 20.60 24.39 -13.49
C LEU A 287 19.76 25.42 -12.72
N THR A 288 18.89 26.10 -13.46
CA THR A 288 17.95 27.10 -12.94
C THR A 288 16.52 26.71 -13.28
N LEU A 289 15.53 27.26 -12.57
CA LEU A 289 14.11 27.06 -12.91
C LEU A 289 13.76 27.70 -14.24
N THR A 290 12.86 27.08 -14.99
CA THR A 290 12.34 27.63 -16.26
C THR A 290 11.38 28.78 -16.02
N ARG A 291 10.72 28.82 -14.86
CA ARG A 291 9.80 29.88 -14.42
C ARG A 291 9.69 29.92 -12.91
N HIS A 292 9.07 30.94 -12.39
CA HIS A 292 8.60 31.01 -11.01
C HIS A 292 7.31 30.20 -10.87
N TYR A 293 7.23 29.34 -9.85
CA TYR A 293 6.07 28.52 -9.51
C TYR A 293 5.36 29.01 -8.25
N ASP A 294 6.15 29.25 -7.20
CA ASP A 294 5.64 29.55 -5.86
C ASP A 294 6.77 30.04 -4.96
N ASP A 295 6.55 31.14 -4.23
CA ASP A 295 7.57 31.75 -3.34
C ASP A 295 8.19 30.80 -2.31
N VAL A 296 7.44 29.76 -1.91
CA VAL A 296 7.88 28.79 -0.90
C VAL A 296 8.48 27.53 -1.51
N LEU A 297 7.99 27.12 -2.69
CA LEU A 297 8.36 25.85 -3.29
C LEU A 297 9.50 25.95 -4.29
N ASP A 298 9.81 27.14 -4.81
CA ASP A 298 10.83 27.33 -5.84
C ASP A 298 12.21 26.80 -5.43
N ASP A 299 12.62 27.00 -4.18
CA ASP A 299 13.88 26.43 -3.68
C ASP A 299 13.88 24.90 -3.72
N ILE A 300 12.77 24.27 -3.30
CA ILE A 300 12.64 22.82 -3.29
C ILE A 300 12.63 22.26 -4.73
N ILE A 301 11.88 22.91 -5.65
CA ILE A 301 11.79 22.50 -7.06
C ILE A 301 13.16 22.67 -7.73
N LEU A 302 13.87 23.76 -7.43
CA LEU A 302 15.21 23.99 -7.94
C LEU A 302 16.20 22.93 -7.48
N ARG A 303 16.25 22.62 -6.18
CA ARG A 303 17.09 21.55 -5.63
C ARG A 303 16.72 20.19 -6.22
N ALA A 304 15.42 19.90 -6.36
CA ALA A 304 14.96 18.70 -7.03
C ALA A 304 15.40 18.65 -8.50
N LYS A 305 15.41 19.76 -9.23
CA LYS A 305 15.94 19.85 -10.61
C LYS A 305 17.44 19.62 -10.65
N GLN A 306 18.19 20.25 -9.77
CA GLN A 306 19.66 20.18 -9.69
C GLN A 306 20.18 18.81 -9.31
N ALA A 307 19.45 18.02 -8.49
CA ALA A 307 19.79 16.63 -8.20
C ALA A 307 19.77 15.81 -9.49
N GLN A 308 20.84 15.06 -9.77
CA GLN A 308 20.95 14.29 -11.02
C GLN A 308 20.54 12.82 -10.82
N ASP A 309 20.69 12.27 -9.62
CA ASP A 309 20.37 10.89 -9.31
C ASP A 309 19.02 10.75 -8.59
N TYR A 310 18.89 11.39 -7.42
CA TYR A 310 17.63 11.38 -6.69
C TYR A 310 17.43 12.63 -5.83
N PHE A 311 16.17 12.84 -5.46
CA PHE A 311 15.75 13.86 -4.49
C PHE A 311 14.65 13.28 -3.57
N LEU A 312 14.71 13.60 -2.29
CA LEU A 312 13.81 13.12 -1.26
C LEU A 312 12.95 14.28 -0.76
N LEU A 313 11.62 14.15 -0.82
CA LEU A 313 10.70 15.18 -0.37
C LEU A 313 9.87 14.71 0.81
N VAL A 314 10.17 15.22 1.99
CA VAL A 314 9.35 15.02 3.19
C VAL A 314 8.14 15.94 3.12
N GLY A 315 6.96 15.34 3.05
CA GLY A 315 5.70 16.07 2.96
C GLY A 315 4.70 15.65 4.03
N PRO A 316 4.68 16.34 5.19
CA PRO A 316 3.67 16.13 6.22
C PRO A 316 2.23 16.29 5.72
N PRO A 317 1.22 15.92 6.53
CA PRO A 317 -0.18 16.00 6.12
C PRO A 317 -0.63 17.42 5.73
N GLY A 318 -1.33 17.54 4.63
CA GLY A 318 -1.92 18.81 4.18
C GLY A 318 -0.94 19.82 3.58
N THR A 319 0.32 19.43 3.32
CA THR A 319 1.35 20.33 2.78
C THR A 319 1.33 20.47 1.25
N GLY A 320 0.40 19.79 0.56
CA GLY A 320 0.26 19.90 -0.90
C GLY A 320 1.29 19.09 -1.68
N LYS A 321 1.68 17.90 -1.17
CA LYS A 321 2.59 16.98 -1.86
C LYS A 321 2.22 16.77 -3.32
N THR A 322 1.02 16.26 -3.56
CA THR A 322 0.54 15.89 -4.90
C THR A 322 0.05 17.10 -5.68
N SER A 323 -0.79 17.94 -5.05
CA SER A 323 -1.48 19.05 -5.72
C SER A 323 -0.59 20.25 -6.08
N ARG A 324 0.55 20.41 -5.40
CA ARG A 324 1.48 21.54 -5.63
C ARG A 324 2.90 21.07 -5.94
N ALA A 325 3.58 20.38 -5.00
CA ALA A 325 4.98 20.03 -5.19
C ALA A 325 5.20 19.08 -6.37
N LEU A 326 4.48 17.93 -6.41
CA LEU A 326 4.56 16.99 -7.53
C LEU A 326 4.15 17.65 -8.85
N LYS A 327 3.06 18.42 -8.85
CA LYS A 327 2.60 19.19 -10.03
C LYS A 327 3.72 20.04 -10.61
N PHE A 328 4.34 20.88 -9.80
CA PHE A 328 5.36 21.81 -10.27
C PHE A 328 6.65 21.10 -10.71
N MET A 329 7.02 20.00 -10.03
CA MET A 329 8.15 19.15 -10.46
C MET A 329 7.89 18.52 -11.83
N VAL A 330 6.66 18.06 -12.10
CA VAL A 330 6.27 17.50 -13.40
C VAL A 330 6.28 18.60 -14.47
N GLU A 331 5.70 19.76 -14.19
CA GLU A 331 5.68 20.90 -15.11
C GLU A 331 7.11 21.37 -15.45
N GLU A 332 7.99 21.48 -14.45
CA GLU A 332 9.39 21.86 -14.67
C GLU A 332 10.12 20.83 -15.54
N ALA A 333 9.93 19.53 -15.28
CA ALA A 333 10.54 18.47 -16.07
C ALA A 333 10.00 18.41 -17.52
N LEU A 334 8.74 18.82 -17.74
CA LEU A 334 8.15 18.91 -19.07
C LEU A 334 8.60 20.15 -19.85
N ASN A 335 8.97 21.23 -19.18
CA ASN A 335 9.41 22.49 -19.81
C ASN A 335 10.88 22.48 -20.27
N ASP A 336 11.62 21.43 -20.00
CA ASP A 336 13.04 21.29 -20.38
C ASP A 336 13.20 21.09 -21.90
N GLY A 337 12.84 22.12 -22.69
CA GLY A 337 13.40 22.42 -24.01
C GLY A 337 12.87 21.65 -25.23
N THR A 338 11.72 20.99 -25.21
CA THR A 338 11.14 20.38 -26.42
C THR A 338 9.67 20.73 -26.61
N GLU A 339 9.33 21.24 -27.81
CA GLU A 339 7.95 21.48 -28.25
C GLU A 339 7.12 20.17 -28.11
N MET A 340 5.94 20.29 -27.53
CA MET A 340 5.01 19.17 -27.38
C MET A 340 4.46 18.76 -28.75
N PRO A 341 4.60 17.49 -29.17
CA PRO A 341 3.80 17.00 -30.27
C PRO A 341 2.32 17.00 -29.85
N THR A 342 1.47 17.62 -30.65
CA THR A 342 0.02 17.59 -30.42
C THR A 342 -0.53 16.17 -30.63
N ALA A 343 -1.60 15.80 -29.92
CA ALA A 343 -2.25 14.49 -30.09
C ALA A 343 -2.60 14.18 -31.55
N GLU A 344 -2.93 15.21 -32.33
CA GLU A 344 -3.20 15.11 -33.77
C GLU A 344 -1.96 14.78 -34.61
N SER A 345 -0.76 15.25 -34.22
CA SER A 345 0.49 14.93 -34.92
C SER A 345 0.97 13.50 -34.66
N ILE A 346 0.64 12.93 -33.50
CA ILE A 346 0.95 11.55 -33.15
C ILE A 346 0.04 10.57 -33.92
N ALA A 347 -1.25 10.90 -34.07
CA ALA A 347 -2.21 10.11 -34.83
C ALA A 347 -1.96 10.11 -36.35
N ALA A 348 -1.32 11.14 -36.88
CA ALA A 348 -1.09 11.31 -38.30
C ALA A 348 0.13 10.57 -38.91
N GLY A 349 0.84 9.73 -38.15
CA GLY A 349 1.90 8.84 -38.68
C GLY A 349 3.14 9.54 -39.24
N GLY A 350 3.47 10.71 -38.73
CA GLY A 350 4.71 11.42 -39.07
C GLY A 350 5.95 10.71 -38.51
N LYS A 351 7.00 10.66 -39.33
CA LYS A 351 8.37 10.07 -39.18
C LYS A 351 8.71 9.53 -37.79
N THR A 352 9.32 8.32 -37.76
CA THR A 352 9.87 7.61 -36.57
C THR A 352 10.04 8.52 -35.37
N ALA A 353 9.15 8.36 -34.37
CA ALA A 353 9.20 9.14 -33.15
C ALA A 353 10.53 8.86 -32.44
N GLN A 354 11.44 9.84 -32.47
CA GLN A 354 12.54 9.87 -31.51
C GLN A 354 11.92 9.88 -30.12
N GLN A 355 12.51 9.13 -29.18
CA GLN A 355 12.05 9.18 -27.80
C GLN A 355 11.97 10.64 -27.34
N PRO A 356 10.86 11.08 -26.73
CA PRO A 356 10.76 12.45 -26.27
C PRO A 356 11.90 12.75 -25.29
N ALA A 357 12.44 13.97 -25.35
CA ALA A 357 13.60 14.39 -24.55
C ALA A 357 13.38 14.20 -23.04
N SER A 358 12.14 14.24 -22.56
CA SER A 358 11.76 13.97 -21.17
C SER A 358 10.62 12.96 -21.11
N SER A 359 10.91 11.77 -20.57
CA SER A 359 9.91 10.75 -20.26
C SER A 359 9.79 10.64 -18.74
N ILE A 360 8.58 10.82 -18.24
CA ILE A 360 8.27 10.85 -16.80
C ILE A 360 7.41 9.66 -16.44
N LEU A 361 7.79 8.96 -15.36
CA LEU A 361 7.03 7.90 -14.75
C LEU A 361 6.51 8.37 -13.40
N LEU A 362 5.19 8.41 -13.22
CA LEU A 362 4.55 8.76 -11.97
C LEU A 362 3.99 7.51 -11.32
N MET A 363 4.36 7.28 -10.09
CA MET A 363 3.94 6.08 -9.35
C MET A 363 3.42 6.43 -7.96
N SER A 364 2.52 5.58 -7.46
CA SER A 364 2.15 5.58 -6.04
C SER A 364 1.82 4.16 -5.57
N TYR A 365 1.60 4.02 -4.27
CA TYR A 365 1.28 2.72 -3.66
C TYR A 365 -0.15 2.26 -3.98
N THR A 366 -1.14 3.15 -3.88
CA THR A 366 -2.56 2.82 -4.01
C THR A 366 -3.18 3.38 -5.29
N ASN A 367 -4.23 2.71 -5.79
CA ASN A 367 -5.00 3.23 -6.93
C ASN A 367 -5.63 4.59 -6.64
N ARG A 368 -6.08 4.83 -5.40
CA ARG A 368 -6.61 6.13 -4.98
C ARG A 368 -5.58 7.25 -5.11
N ALA A 369 -4.35 7.03 -4.66
CA ALA A 369 -3.29 8.03 -4.80
C ALA A 369 -2.91 8.23 -6.28
N VAL A 370 -2.98 7.17 -7.10
CA VAL A 370 -2.83 7.28 -8.56
C VAL A 370 -3.97 8.11 -9.17
N ASP A 371 -5.22 7.96 -8.69
CA ASP A 371 -6.35 8.78 -9.12
C ASP A 371 -6.14 10.26 -8.78
N GLU A 372 -5.61 10.58 -7.60
CA GLU A 372 -5.24 11.96 -7.21
C GLU A 372 -4.16 12.56 -8.13
N ILE A 373 -3.17 11.74 -8.55
CA ILE A 373 -2.18 12.15 -9.56
C ILE A 373 -2.86 12.39 -10.91
N CYS A 374 -3.76 11.50 -11.35
CA CYS A 374 -4.49 11.66 -12.59
C CYS A 374 -5.37 12.93 -12.58
N GLU A 375 -6.04 13.24 -11.49
CA GLU A 375 -6.82 14.46 -11.30
C GLU A 375 -5.94 15.70 -11.47
N MET A 376 -4.79 15.73 -10.82
CA MET A 376 -3.81 16.82 -10.95
C MET A 376 -3.35 17.00 -12.40
N LEU A 377 -3.10 15.91 -13.13
CA LEU A 377 -2.66 15.97 -14.54
C LEU A 377 -3.79 16.48 -15.45
N VAL A 378 -5.02 16.04 -15.25
CA VAL A 378 -6.20 16.52 -15.99
C VAL A 378 -6.41 18.00 -15.74
N ASP A 379 -6.39 18.45 -14.50
CA ASP A 379 -6.56 19.85 -14.11
C ASP A 379 -5.45 20.76 -14.67
N SER A 380 -4.26 20.18 -14.90
CA SER A 380 -3.11 20.88 -15.48
C SER A 380 -3.06 20.79 -17.01
N GLY A 381 -3.98 20.04 -17.66
CA GLY A 381 -3.98 19.82 -19.11
C GLY A 381 -2.79 19.01 -19.62
N ILE A 382 -2.16 18.19 -18.77
CA ILE A 382 -0.99 17.38 -19.10
C ILE A 382 -1.45 16.03 -19.66
N PRO A 383 -1.12 15.68 -20.92
CA PRO A 383 -1.46 14.38 -21.48
C PRO A 383 -0.68 13.24 -20.81
N PHE A 384 -1.35 12.15 -20.51
CA PHE A 384 -0.74 10.97 -19.89
C PHE A 384 -1.41 9.65 -20.31
N LEU A 385 -0.72 8.54 -20.06
CA LEU A 385 -1.28 7.19 -20.12
C LEU A 385 -1.28 6.57 -18.71
N ARG A 386 -2.38 5.92 -18.37
CA ARG A 386 -2.54 5.20 -17.12
C ARG A 386 -2.36 3.70 -17.34
N LEU A 387 -1.50 3.07 -16.54
CA LEU A 387 -1.42 1.61 -16.39
C LEU A 387 -2.27 1.19 -15.19
N GLY A 388 -3.23 0.32 -15.43
CA GLY A 388 -4.14 -0.12 -14.38
C GLY A 388 -5.25 -1.01 -14.91
N SER A 389 -6.14 -1.45 -14.02
CA SER A 389 -7.37 -2.14 -14.36
C SER A 389 -8.54 -1.16 -14.36
N GLU A 390 -9.48 -1.35 -15.27
CA GLU A 390 -10.73 -0.58 -15.34
C GLU A 390 -11.53 -0.62 -14.03
N TYR A 391 -11.47 -1.75 -13.31
CA TYR A 391 -12.21 -1.99 -12.07
C TYR A 391 -11.59 -1.32 -10.84
N SER A 392 -10.31 -0.99 -10.89
CA SER A 392 -9.59 -0.32 -9.79
C SER A 392 -9.30 1.16 -10.07
N CYS A 393 -9.91 1.72 -11.10
CA CYS A 393 -9.74 3.07 -11.59
C CYS A 393 -11.03 3.87 -11.42
N ASP A 394 -10.94 5.11 -10.94
CA ASP A 394 -12.09 6.02 -10.97
C ASP A 394 -12.60 6.19 -12.41
N GLU A 395 -13.91 6.23 -12.59
CA GLU A 395 -14.55 6.30 -13.92
C GLU A 395 -14.07 7.46 -14.77
N ARG A 396 -13.77 8.59 -14.14
CA ARG A 396 -13.25 9.80 -14.79
C ARG A 396 -11.93 9.56 -15.54
N PHE A 397 -11.13 8.58 -15.08
CA PHE A 397 -9.79 8.31 -15.61
C PHE A 397 -9.71 7.04 -16.46
N ARG A 398 -10.81 6.30 -16.63
CA ARG A 398 -10.88 5.12 -17.51
C ARG A 398 -10.45 5.42 -18.97
N PRO A 399 -10.79 6.57 -19.58
CA PRO A 399 -10.35 6.90 -20.95
C PRO A 399 -8.82 6.98 -21.10
N TYR A 400 -8.07 7.24 -20.04
CA TYR A 400 -6.61 7.34 -20.05
C TYR A 400 -5.92 5.99 -19.83
N LEU A 401 -6.67 4.92 -19.56
CA LEU A 401 -6.10 3.57 -19.48
C LEU A 401 -5.48 3.19 -20.83
N ILE A 402 -4.27 2.62 -20.77
CA ILE A 402 -3.54 2.27 -21.99
C ILE A 402 -4.38 1.41 -22.94
N GLU A 403 -5.15 0.47 -22.41
CA GLU A 403 -6.00 -0.45 -23.16
C GLU A 403 -7.15 0.29 -23.89
N LYS A 404 -7.67 1.35 -23.29
CA LYS A 404 -8.71 2.20 -23.92
C LYS A 404 -8.11 3.19 -24.90
N ALA A 405 -6.99 3.81 -24.54
CA ALA A 405 -6.32 4.81 -25.36
C ALA A 405 -5.78 4.26 -26.69
N ILE A 406 -5.45 2.95 -26.73
CA ILE A 406 -4.90 2.29 -27.92
C ILE A 406 -5.95 1.50 -28.73
N CYS A 407 -7.21 1.45 -28.29
CA CYS A 407 -8.25 0.61 -28.93
C CYS A 407 -8.46 0.95 -30.42
N ASP A 408 -8.28 2.22 -30.80
CA ASP A 408 -8.41 2.68 -32.18
C ASP A 408 -7.13 2.56 -33.00
N CYS A 409 -6.04 2.06 -32.42
CA CYS A 409 -4.77 1.88 -33.12
C CYS A 409 -4.79 0.62 -33.98
N PRO A 410 -4.74 0.74 -35.32
CA PRO A 410 -4.96 -0.43 -36.21
C PRO A 410 -3.78 -1.40 -36.30
N LYS A 411 -2.60 -1.01 -35.81
CA LYS A 411 -1.36 -1.79 -35.96
C LYS A 411 -0.52 -1.73 -34.69
N LEU A 412 0.18 -2.83 -34.42
CA LEU A 412 1.08 -2.96 -33.27
C LEU A 412 2.16 -1.84 -33.24
N GLU A 413 2.69 -1.45 -34.40
CA GLU A 413 3.67 -0.37 -34.51
C GLU A 413 3.05 1.00 -34.11
N ALA A 414 1.79 1.25 -34.46
CA ALA A 414 1.08 2.46 -34.05
C ALA A 414 0.89 2.50 -32.52
N ILE A 415 0.54 1.39 -31.91
CA ILE A 415 0.45 1.22 -30.44
C ILE A 415 1.80 1.56 -29.81
N LYS A 416 2.88 0.95 -30.31
CA LYS A 416 4.23 1.19 -29.82
C LYS A 416 4.61 2.67 -29.91
N GLN A 417 4.37 3.31 -31.06
CA GLN A 417 4.66 4.72 -31.27
C GLN A 417 3.82 5.63 -30.35
N TYR A 418 2.57 5.27 -30.09
CA TYR A 418 1.72 6.02 -29.17
C TYR A 418 2.26 5.96 -27.73
N ILE A 419 2.67 4.79 -27.26
CA ILE A 419 3.28 4.61 -25.92
C ILE A 419 4.60 5.38 -25.83
N ILE A 420 5.48 5.26 -26.84
CA ILE A 420 6.77 5.97 -26.88
C ILE A 420 6.56 7.48 -26.92
N GLY A 421 5.60 7.96 -27.70
CA GLY A 421 5.31 9.39 -27.87
C GLY A 421 4.69 10.06 -26.66
N THR A 422 3.96 9.32 -25.81
CA THR A 422 3.36 9.90 -24.60
C THR A 422 4.42 10.16 -23.54
N ARG A 423 4.57 11.42 -23.10
CA ARG A 423 5.65 11.82 -22.18
C ARG A 423 5.46 11.34 -20.76
N VAL A 424 4.22 11.25 -20.27
CA VAL A 424 3.88 10.90 -18.89
C VAL A 424 3.15 9.57 -18.85
N ILE A 425 3.67 8.63 -18.04
CA ILE A 425 3.01 7.35 -17.74
C ILE A 425 2.76 7.28 -16.24
N VAL A 426 1.55 6.85 -15.87
CA VAL A 426 1.09 6.82 -14.48
C VAL A 426 0.61 5.42 -14.09
N GLY A 427 0.89 4.97 -12.88
CA GLY A 427 0.35 3.71 -12.36
C GLY A 427 0.81 3.39 -10.95
N THR A 428 0.32 2.29 -10.40
CA THR A 428 0.83 1.80 -9.11
C THR A 428 2.18 1.10 -9.28
N THR A 429 3.02 1.09 -8.25
CA THR A 429 4.29 0.34 -8.26
C THR A 429 4.08 -1.14 -8.55
N SER A 430 3.02 -1.74 -8.00
CA SER A 430 2.64 -3.13 -8.28
C SER A 430 2.32 -3.36 -9.76
N MET A 431 1.61 -2.42 -10.40
CA MET A 431 1.28 -2.50 -11.82
C MET A 431 2.55 -2.38 -12.69
N MET A 432 3.46 -1.46 -12.36
CA MET A 432 4.73 -1.30 -13.08
C MET A 432 5.60 -2.55 -12.98
N THR A 433 5.65 -3.17 -11.81
CA THR A 433 6.36 -4.44 -11.61
C THR A 433 5.73 -5.60 -12.39
N SER A 434 4.40 -5.63 -12.51
CA SER A 434 3.70 -6.70 -13.25
C SER A 434 3.75 -6.53 -14.77
N LYS A 435 4.03 -5.32 -15.27
CA LYS A 435 4.13 -4.99 -16.70
C LYS A 435 5.53 -4.47 -17.08
N PRO A 436 6.60 -5.28 -16.91
CA PRO A 436 7.99 -4.85 -17.14
C PRO A 436 8.28 -4.45 -18.59
N PHE A 437 7.43 -4.84 -19.54
CA PHE A 437 7.56 -4.48 -20.95
C PHE A 437 7.64 -2.96 -21.17
N ILE A 438 7.06 -2.16 -20.28
CA ILE A 438 7.06 -0.72 -20.42
C ILE A 438 8.48 -0.15 -20.40
N PHE A 439 9.35 -0.71 -19.55
CA PHE A 439 10.76 -0.31 -19.46
C PHE A 439 11.59 -0.79 -20.66
N SER A 440 11.16 -1.84 -21.33
CA SER A 440 11.81 -2.28 -22.58
C SER A 440 11.37 -1.46 -23.80
N LEU A 441 10.16 -0.90 -23.77
CA LEU A 441 9.63 -0.03 -24.83
C LEU A 441 10.10 1.42 -24.70
N LYS A 442 10.23 1.91 -23.46
CA LYS A 442 10.44 3.31 -23.15
C LYS A 442 11.45 3.50 -22.05
N HIS A 443 12.42 4.36 -22.27
CA HIS A 443 13.37 4.79 -21.26
C HIS A 443 12.81 5.99 -20.50
N PHE A 444 12.85 5.95 -19.17
CA PHE A 444 12.36 7.03 -18.30
C PHE A 444 13.54 7.82 -17.72
N LYS A 445 13.56 9.12 -18.03
CA LYS A 445 14.56 10.03 -17.46
C LYS A 445 14.27 10.41 -16.02
N LEU A 446 12.98 10.44 -15.64
CA LEU A 446 12.54 10.80 -14.31
C LEU A 446 11.42 9.90 -13.86
N ALA A 447 11.53 9.35 -12.65
CA ALA A 447 10.42 8.74 -11.93
C ALA A 447 10.09 9.58 -10.69
N ILE A 448 8.80 9.85 -10.44
CA ILE A 448 8.35 10.48 -9.20
C ILE A 448 7.39 9.52 -8.52
N ILE A 449 7.68 9.21 -7.26
CA ILE A 449 6.92 8.24 -6.47
C ILE A 449 6.28 8.96 -5.29
N ASP A 450 4.95 9.11 -5.35
CA ASP A 450 4.18 9.69 -4.25
C ASP A 450 3.80 8.61 -3.23
N GLU A 451 3.62 9.01 -1.97
CA GLU A 451 3.37 8.11 -0.82
C GLU A 451 4.43 7.00 -0.70
N SER A 452 5.70 7.31 -1.01
CA SER A 452 6.81 6.35 -1.07
C SER A 452 7.16 5.74 0.29
N SER A 453 6.80 6.39 1.41
CA SER A 453 6.95 5.84 2.76
C SER A 453 6.08 4.61 3.03
N GLN A 454 5.05 4.36 2.21
CA GLN A 454 4.19 3.18 2.31
C GLN A 454 4.66 2.01 1.44
N ILE A 455 5.76 2.16 0.71
CA ILE A 455 6.27 1.15 -0.22
C ILE A 455 7.49 0.47 0.38
N LEU A 456 7.41 -0.85 0.56
CA LEU A 456 8.55 -1.65 0.98
C LEU A 456 9.68 -1.57 -0.04
N GLU A 457 10.91 -1.50 0.43
CA GLU A 457 12.11 -1.39 -0.40
C GLU A 457 12.19 -2.47 -1.49
N PRO A 458 11.92 -3.78 -1.23
CA PRO A 458 11.90 -4.81 -2.26
C PRO A 458 10.91 -4.57 -3.40
N ASN A 459 9.86 -3.77 -3.17
CA ASN A 459 8.85 -3.46 -4.19
C ASN A 459 9.25 -2.28 -5.09
N LEU A 460 10.32 -1.58 -4.76
CA LEU A 460 10.67 -0.32 -5.43
C LEU A 460 12.09 -0.33 -6.03
N ILE A 461 13.07 -0.94 -5.37
CA ILE A 461 14.48 -0.80 -5.70
C ILE A 461 14.84 -1.21 -7.14
N GLY A 462 14.19 -2.26 -7.67
CA GLY A 462 14.38 -2.70 -9.05
C GLY A 462 13.81 -1.70 -10.07
N LEU A 463 12.65 -1.12 -9.79
CA LEU A 463 12.04 -0.09 -10.65
C LEU A 463 12.93 1.16 -10.72
N LEU A 464 13.49 1.59 -9.58
CA LEU A 464 14.36 2.75 -9.52
C LEU A 464 15.72 2.54 -10.19
N SER A 465 16.22 1.30 -10.21
CA SER A 465 17.43 0.97 -10.93
C SER A 465 17.29 1.08 -12.46
N ALA A 466 16.06 1.09 -12.98
CA ALA A 466 15.74 1.17 -14.40
C ALA A 466 15.47 2.59 -14.93
N VAL A 467 15.59 3.61 -14.08
CA VAL A 467 15.37 5.01 -14.46
C VAL A 467 16.64 5.84 -14.23
N ASP A 468 16.80 6.98 -14.94
CA ASP A 468 18.00 7.79 -14.77
C ASP A 468 18.00 8.50 -13.42
N LYS A 469 16.87 9.13 -13.08
CA LYS A 469 16.67 9.93 -11.88
C LYS A 469 15.33 9.59 -11.24
N PHE A 470 15.26 9.67 -9.90
CA PHE A 470 13.99 9.52 -9.21
C PHE A 470 13.79 10.56 -8.10
N ILE A 471 12.52 10.85 -7.81
CA ILE A 471 12.10 11.67 -6.69
C ILE A 471 11.16 10.83 -5.83
N LEU A 472 11.47 10.68 -4.56
CA LEU A 472 10.61 10.02 -3.59
C LEU A 472 9.90 11.08 -2.74
N ILE A 473 8.58 11.03 -2.73
CA ILE A 473 7.73 11.92 -1.93
C ILE A 473 7.03 11.07 -0.87
N GLY A 474 7.12 11.45 0.40
CA GLY A 474 6.51 10.66 1.46
C GLY A 474 6.52 11.34 2.82
N ASP A 475 5.98 10.65 3.80
CA ASP A 475 6.03 11.01 5.20
C ASP A 475 6.19 9.75 6.06
N TYR A 476 7.42 9.46 6.47
CA TYR A 476 7.75 8.26 7.26
C TYR A 476 7.24 8.33 8.71
N LYS A 477 6.73 9.50 9.15
CA LYS A 477 6.07 9.71 10.44
C LYS A 477 4.57 9.40 10.41
N GLN A 478 4.04 9.03 9.24
CA GLN A 478 2.73 8.43 9.06
C GLN A 478 2.83 6.91 8.94
N LEU A 479 1.70 6.23 8.68
CA LEU A 479 1.67 4.77 8.60
C LEU A 479 2.64 4.23 7.56
N PRO A 480 3.45 3.23 7.93
CA PRO A 480 4.37 2.55 7.02
C PRO A 480 3.63 1.53 6.14
N ALA A 481 4.36 0.84 5.30
CA ALA A 481 3.86 -0.36 4.63
C ALA A 481 3.37 -1.40 5.63
N VAL A 482 2.30 -2.12 5.26
CA VAL A 482 1.77 -3.19 6.09
C VAL A 482 2.68 -4.41 6.00
N VAL A 483 3.17 -4.87 7.14
CA VAL A 483 4.05 -6.03 7.28
C VAL A 483 3.51 -6.94 8.38
N GLN A 484 3.40 -8.23 8.09
CA GLN A 484 2.88 -9.24 9.03
C GLN A 484 3.97 -9.84 9.92
N GLN A 485 5.23 -9.81 9.49
CA GLN A 485 6.36 -10.21 10.32
C GLN A 485 6.50 -9.31 11.54
N SER A 486 6.96 -9.87 12.66
CA SER A 486 7.30 -9.08 13.85
C SER A 486 8.45 -8.11 13.56
N GLU A 487 8.57 -7.08 14.37
CA GLU A 487 9.69 -6.13 14.28
C GLU A 487 11.04 -6.82 14.54
N GLN A 488 11.05 -7.78 15.46
CA GLN A 488 12.23 -8.56 15.79
C GLN A 488 12.67 -9.45 14.62
N ASP A 489 11.74 -10.16 13.95
CA ASP A 489 12.07 -11.05 12.83
C ASP A 489 12.55 -10.30 11.58
N SER A 490 12.06 -9.09 11.41
CA SER A 490 12.42 -8.22 10.27
C SER A 490 13.62 -7.31 10.55
N GLY A 491 14.08 -7.20 11.81
CA GLY A 491 15.25 -6.41 12.22
C GLY A 491 16.57 -6.93 11.65
N ILE A 492 17.51 -6.03 11.44
CA ILE A 492 18.88 -6.40 11.05
C ILE A 492 19.66 -6.76 12.32
N PRO A 493 20.34 -7.93 12.36
CA PRO A 493 21.14 -8.33 13.50
C PRO A 493 22.27 -7.33 13.80
N THR A 494 22.58 -7.13 15.07
CA THR A 494 23.75 -6.37 15.50
C THR A 494 25.02 -7.21 15.40
N ILE A 495 26.20 -6.58 15.41
CA ILE A 495 27.50 -7.25 15.36
C ILE A 495 27.63 -8.36 16.41
N ASN A 496 27.07 -8.16 17.61
CA ASN A 496 27.11 -9.15 18.69
C ASN A 496 26.24 -10.40 18.42
N ASP A 497 25.22 -10.29 17.57
CA ASP A 497 24.34 -11.39 17.20
C ASP A 497 24.84 -12.15 15.98
N SER A 498 25.62 -11.50 15.10
CA SER A 498 26.21 -12.09 13.88
C SER A 498 27.24 -13.20 14.21
N GLN A 499 27.87 -13.16 15.39
CA GLN A 499 28.84 -14.19 15.83
C GLN A 499 28.18 -15.52 16.20
N LYS A 500 26.86 -15.64 16.20
CA LYS A 500 26.14 -16.85 16.61
C LYS A 500 25.87 -17.87 15.50
N GLY A 501 26.51 -17.74 14.32
CA GLY A 501 26.55 -18.80 13.32
C GLY A 501 25.94 -18.52 11.96
N GLY A 502 25.79 -17.27 11.56
CA GLY A 502 25.40 -16.92 10.19
C GLY A 502 26.59 -17.02 9.19
N ILE A 503 26.32 -17.53 7.99
CA ILE A 503 27.33 -17.69 6.93
C ILE A 503 27.67 -16.31 6.29
N ILE A 504 26.76 -15.34 6.34
CA ILE A 504 26.95 -13.97 5.86
C ILE A 504 26.81 -13.01 7.04
N ASP A 505 27.73 -12.05 7.14
CA ASP A 505 27.63 -10.98 8.12
C ASP A 505 26.54 -9.97 7.71
N MET A 506 25.41 -10.05 8.39
CA MET A 506 24.26 -9.14 8.12
C MET A 506 24.42 -7.79 8.79
N SER A 507 25.34 -7.63 9.76
CA SER A 507 25.52 -6.37 10.45
C SER A 507 26.01 -5.24 9.53
N ILE A 508 26.70 -5.59 8.45
CA ILE A 508 27.14 -4.66 7.40
C ILE A 508 25.98 -3.84 6.80
N LEU A 509 24.73 -4.32 6.90
CA LEU A 509 23.56 -3.60 6.42
C LEU A 509 23.22 -2.36 7.28
N GLN A 510 23.69 -2.33 8.52
CA GLN A 510 23.54 -1.13 9.37
C GLN A 510 24.36 0.05 8.85
N ASP A 511 25.49 -0.23 8.19
CA ASP A 511 26.36 0.78 7.60
C ASP A 511 25.68 1.59 6.48
N ILE A 512 24.56 1.09 5.95
CA ILE A 512 23.72 1.79 4.96
C ILE A 512 22.40 2.26 5.55
N CYS A 513 22.30 2.41 6.86
CA CYS A 513 21.09 2.76 7.61
C CYS A 513 19.90 1.79 7.42
N LEU A 514 20.17 0.54 7.02
CA LEU A 514 19.15 -0.51 7.00
C LEU A 514 19.09 -1.19 8.37
N THR A 515 18.18 -0.75 9.21
CA THR A 515 18.00 -1.28 10.58
C THR A 515 16.88 -2.32 10.66
N ASN A 516 15.89 -2.20 9.78
CA ASN A 516 14.75 -3.11 9.72
C ASN A 516 14.21 -3.19 8.28
N CYS A 517 13.91 -4.40 7.80
CA CYS A 517 13.37 -4.62 6.46
C CYS A 517 11.92 -4.09 6.27
N ARG A 518 11.24 -3.71 7.35
CA ARG A 518 9.92 -3.08 7.32
C ARG A 518 9.96 -1.62 6.89
N ASN A 519 11.13 -0.98 7.02
CA ASN A 519 11.30 0.41 6.64
C ASN A 519 11.25 0.56 5.11
N SER A 520 10.70 1.67 4.66
CA SER A 520 10.71 1.99 3.24
C SER A 520 12.09 2.44 2.78
N LEU A 521 12.36 2.31 1.47
CA LEU A 521 13.56 2.90 0.88
C LEU A 521 13.63 4.42 1.13
N PHE A 522 12.48 5.11 1.11
CA PHE A 522 12.38 6.52 1.41
C PHE A 522 12.93 6.85 2.80
N GLU A 523 12.46 6.13 3.85
CA GLU A 523 12.91 6.30 5.23
C GLU A 523 14.41 6.01 5.35
N ARG A 524 14.90 4.92 4.76
CA ARG A 524 16.31 4.57 4.79
C ARG A 524 17.21 5.62 4.13
N LEU A 525 16.82 6.13 2.96
CA LEU A 525 17.59 7.16 2.27
C LEU A 525 17.55 8.51 3.01
N ILE A 526 16.43 8.89 3.67
CA ILE A 526 16.41 10.07 4.54
C ILE A 526 17.44 9.95 5.66
N HIS A 527 17.43 8.81 6.38
CA HIS A 527 18.41 8.58 7.44
C HIS A 527 19.85 8.52 6.93
N TRP A 528 20.04 7.99 5.71
CA TRP A 528 21.34 7.95 5.07
C TRP A 528 21.87 9.35 4.72
N GLU A 529 21.05 10.19 4.10
CA GLU A 529 21.44 11.56 3.76
C GLU A 529 21.64 12.44 5.01
N ASP A 530 20.85 12.21 6.07
CA ASP A 530 21.05 12.87 7.36
C ASP A 530 22.37 12.43 8.02
N HIS A 531 22.72 11.14 8.00
CA HIS A 531 23.97 10.60 8.51
C HIS A 531 25.19 11.20 7.78
N GLU A 532 25.08 11.39 6.48
CA GLU A 532 26.11 11.95 5.61
C GLU A 532 26.09 13.49 5.54
N GLU A 533 25.21 14.14 6.31
CA GLU A 533 25.02 15.60 6.36
C GLU A 533 24.73 16.26 4.99
N ARG A 534 24.05 15.56 4.07
CA ARG A 534 23.74 16.03 2.71
C ARG A 534 22.31 16.54 2.56
N SER A 535 22.00 17.63 3.25
CA SER A 535 20.65 18.23 3.28
C SER A 535 20.17 18.77 1.92
N GLU A 536 21.05 18.97 0.95
CA GLU A 536 20.71 19.45 -0.38
C GLU A 536 19.86 18.48 -1.18
N PHE A 537 19.87 17.19 -0.86
CA PHE A 537 19.05 16.16 -1.49
C PHE A 537 17.73 15.91 -0.75
N ILE A 538 17.46 16.61 0.35
CA ILE A 538 16.24 16.51 1.14
C ILE A 538 15.47 17.83 1.08
N GLY A 539 14.22 17.80 0.60
CA GLY A 539 13.26 18.88 0.72
C GLY A 539 12.25 18.61 1.85
N ILE A 540 11.82 19.65 2.55
CA ILE A 540 10.82 19.54 3.61
C ILE A 540 9.71 20.54 3.33
N LEU A 541 8.48 20.04 3.16
CA LEU A 541 7.29 20.87 3.06
C LEU A 541 6.82 21.24 4.46
N ARG A 542 6.69 22.54 4.75
CA ARG A 542 6.36 23.04 6.09
C ARG A 542 4.95 23.63 6.19
N ARG A 543 4.44 24.22 5.13
CA ARG A 543 3.14 24.91 5.13
C ARG A 543 2.01 23.94 4.86
N GLN A 544 1.16 23.73 5.88
CA GLN A 544 0.00 22.84 5.81
C GLN A 544 -1.32 23.63 5.76
N GLY A 545 -2.22 23.23 4.85
CA GLY A 545 -3.55 23.82 4.69
C GLY A 545 -4.69 22.93 5.20
N ARG A 546 -4.40 21.90 6.00
CA ARG A 546 -5.42 20.95 6.48
C ARG A 546 -5.92 21.27 7.87
N MET A 547 -5.05 21.20 8.87
CA MET A 547 -5.42 21.33 10.28
C MET A 547 -5.53 22.79 10.68
N HIS A 548 -6.51 23.10 11.53
CA HIS A 548 -6.49 24.35 12.28
C HIS A 548 -5.22 24.42 13.15
N PRO A 549 -4.61 25.62 13.37
CA PRO A 549 -3.37 25.75 14.14
C PRO A 549 -3.42 25.10 15.53
N GLU A 550 -4.53 25.20 16.26
CA GLU A 550 -4.70 24.58 17.58
C GLU A 550 -4.65 23.03 17.53
N ILE A 551 -5.11 22.41 16.44
CA ILE A 551 -4.98 20.97 16.25
C ILE A 551 -3.55 20.62 15.87
N ALA A 552 -2.93 21.43 14.99
CA ALA A 552 -1.58 21.20 14.51
C ALA A 552 -0.49 21.35 15.59
N GLU A 553 -0.80 22.06 16.68
CA GLU A 553 0.16 22.30 17.76
C GLU A 553 0.66 21.00 18.41
N PHE A 554 -0.23 20.05 18.70
CA PHE A 554 0.18 18.75 19.26
C PHE A 554 1.04 17.92 18.32
N PRO A 555 0.69 17.65 17.04
CA PRO A 555 1.56 17.02 16.10
C PRO A 555 2.91 17.74 15.91
N ASN A 556 2.92 19.07 15.90
CA ASN A 556 4.15 19.85 15.83
C ASN A 556 5.06 19.61 17.03
N ARG A 557 4.48 19.61 18.23
CA ARG A 557 5.23 19.41 19.49
C ARG A 557 5.78 17.99 19.59
N MET A 558 5.03 16.99 19.12
CA MET A 558 5.35 15.58 19.33
C MET A 558 6.04 14.93 18.12
N PHE A 559 5.53 15.14 16.92
CA PHE A 559 5.92 14.38 15.74
C PHE A 559 6.75 15.18 14.73
N TYR A 560 6.44 16.47 14.54
CA TYR A 560 7.04 17.30 13.48
C TYR A 560 7.98 18.40 14.03
N ARG A 561 8.75 18.10 15.08
CA ARG A 561 9.70 19.06 15.70
C ARG A 561 10.73 19.59 14.72
N ARG A 562 11.19 18.75 13.81
CA ARG A 562 12.17 19.07 12.77
C ARG A 562 11.52 19.86 11.64
N GLU A 563 10.36 19.42 11.19
CA GLU A 563 9.63 19.99 10.07
C GLU A 563 9.03 21.36 10.42
N LYS A 564 8.51 21.54 11.63
CA LYS A 564 7.89 22.77 12.13
C LYS A 564 6.77 23.24 11.21
N LEU A 565 5.62 22.55 11.27
CA LEU A 565 4.49 22.86 10.39
C LEU A 565 3.92 24.25 10.66
N GLU A 566 3.70 25.00 9.59
CA GLU A 566 3.12 26.33 9.60
C GLU A 566 1.77 26.34 8.86
N PRO A 567 0.79 27.16 9.25
CA PRO A 567 -0.48 27.24 8.54
C PRO A 567 -0.32 27.96 7.18
N VAL A 568 -1.18 27.59 6.20
CA VAL A 568 -1.35 28.26 4.90
C VAL A 568 -2.43 29.30 5.03
N PRO A 569 -2.70 30.11 5.83
CA PRO A 569 -3.88 30.90 6.22
C PRO A 569 -5.16 30.63 5.39
N CYS A 570 -5.55 29.35 5.32
CA CYS A 570 -6.82 28.96 4.74
C CYS A 570 -8.01 29.50 5.58
N PRO A 571 -9.20 29.72 5.00
CA PRO A 571 -10.33 30.29 5.72
C PRO A 571 -10.62 29.58 7.06
N HIS A 572 -10.67 28.25 7.06
CA HIS A 572 -10.94 27.47 8.28
C HIS A 572 -9.79 27.50 9.30
N GLN A 573 -8.57 27.87 8.89
CA GLN A 573 -7.42 28.03 9.79
C GLN A 573 -7.40 29.41 10.47
N LEU A 574 -8.14 30.37 9.93
CA LEU A 574 -8.29 31.72 10.45
C LEU A 574 -9.55 31.87 11.33
N GLU A 575 -10.43 30.85 11.36
CA GLU A 575 -11.63 30.85 12.22
C GLU A 575 -11.20 30.82 13.70
N THR A 576 -11.55 31.85 14.45
CA THR A 576 -11.30 31.90 15.89
C THR A 576 -12.29 31.04 16.68
N GLU A 577 -13.51 30.88 16.16
CA GLU A 577 -14.60 30.13 16.79
C GLU A 577 -15.06 29.02 15.84
N LEU A 578 -15.57 27.93 16.40
CA LEU A 578 -16.24 26.90 15.63
C LEU A 578 -17.60 27.44 15.17
N SER A 579 -17.91 27.25 13.87
CA SER A 579 -19.15 27.76 13.26
C SER A 579 -20.42 27.01 13.71
N TYR A 580 -20.58 26.79 15.02
CA TYR A 580 -21.75 26.14 15.62
C TYR A 580 -22.77 27.18 16.01
N THR A 581 -23.92 27.24 15.33
CA THR A 581 -24.87 28.35 15.41
C THR A 581 -25.99 28.15 16.41
N LEU A 582 -26.27 26.92 16.83
CA LEU A 582 -27.36 26.63 17.74
C LEU A 582 -26.95 26.86 19.21
N PRO A 583 -27.89 27.26 20.12
CA PRO A 583 -27.57 27.40 21.53
C PRO A 583 -27.15 26.08 22.16
N SER A 584 -26.34 26.12 23.19
CA SER A 584 -25.94 24.96 23.97
C SER A 584 -27.12 24.47 24.83
N GLU A 585 -27.22 23.16 24.95
CA GLU A 585 -28.23 22.50 25.79
C GLU A 585 -27.65 22.07 27.15
N ASP A 586 -26.33 21.80 27.16
CA ASP A 586 -25.62 21.34 28.35
C ASP A 586 -24.13 21.72 28.30
N ALA A 587 -23.37 21.35 29.35
CA ALA A 587 -21.93 21.63 29.46
C ALA A 587 -21.10 20.95 28.35
N LEU A 588 -21.54 19.82 27.81
CA LEU A 588 -20.84 19.15 26.72
C LEU A 588 -20.97 19.96 25.42
N ASP A 589 -22.11 20.56 25.17
CA ASP A 589 -22.30 21.48 24.03
C ASP A 589 -21.40 22.71 24.14
N ASP A 590 -21.24 23.28 25.35
CA ASP A 590 -20.33 24.41 25.60
C ASP A 590 -18.89 23.99 25.29
N LEU A 591 -18.45 22.84 25.80
CA LEU A 591 -17.12 22.29 25.54
C LEU A 591 -16.87 22.07 24.03
N LEU A 592 -17.87 21.53 23.31
CA LEU A 592 -17.77 21.28 21.85
C LEU A 592 -17.63 22.59 21.07
N LYS A 593 -18.19 23.69 21.55
CA LYS A 593 -18.12 25.03 20.90
C LYS A 593 -16.81 25.75 21.18
N GLU A 594 -16.27 25.57 22.39
CA GLU A 594 -15.13 26.35 22.88
C GLU A 594 -13.78 25.72 22.49
N HIS A 595 -13.71 24.39 22.32
CA HIS A 595 -12.44 23.69 22.16
C HIS A 595 -12.35 22.90 20.87
N ARG A 596 -11.17 22.92 20.24
CA ARG A 596 -10.87 22.16 18.99
C ARG A 596 -10.23 20.81 19.24
N MET A 597 -9.59 20.63 20.40
CA MET A 597 -9.04 19.36 20.85
C MET A 597 -9.75 18.95 22.14
N ILE A 598 -10.50 17.85 22.09
CA ILE A 598 -11.38 17.41 23.20
C ILE A 598 -11.09 15.96 23.56
N PHE A 599 -11.08 15.68 24.86
CA PHE A 599 -11.02 14.32 25.39
C PHE A 599 -12.17 14.04 26.36
N LEU A 600 -12.97 13.02 26.03
CA LEU A 600 -14.10 12.56 26.84
C LEU A 600 -13.73 11.22 27.49
N PRO A 601 -13.57 11.15 28.82
CA PRO A 601 -13.25 9.91 29.51
C PRO A 601 -14.36 8.87 29.34
N SER A 602 -13.99 7.64 28.93
CA SER A 602 -14.87 6.50 28.92
C SER A 602 -14.63 5.61 30.15
N LYS A 603 -15.62 4.76 30.43
CA LYS A 603 -15.56 3.78 31.51
C LYS A 603 -15.30 2.40 30.97
N PHE A 604 -14.71 1.54 31.81
CA PHE A 604 -14.64 0.14 31.53
C PHE A 604 -16.07 -0.43 31.38
N CYS A 605 -16.31 -1.13 30.28
CA CYS A 605 -17.60 -1.72 29.98
C CYS A 605 -17.40 -3.15 29.44
N LYS A 606 -17.61 -4.13 30.31
CA LYS A 606 -17.57 -5.55 29.93
C LYS A 606 -18.97 -6.13 30.03
N GLU A 607 -19.61 -6.30 28.89
CA GLU A 607 -20.83 -7.09 28.79
C GLU A 607 -20.50 -8.59 28.75
N PRO A 608 -21.26 -9.47 29.42
CA PRO A 608 -21.07 -10.90 29.31
C PRO A 608 -21.18 -11.36 27.85
N ASN A 609 -20.22 -12.15 27.38
CA ASN A 609 -20.16 -12.72 26.03
C ASN A 609 -19.91 -11.71 24.87
N VAL A 610 -19.45 -10.50 25.16
CA VAL A 610 -19.05 -9.53 24.14
C VAL A 610 -17.53 -9.51 23.98
N SER A 611 -17.06 -9.34 22.76
CA SER A 611 -15.64 -9.27 22.42
C SER A 611 -14.93 -8.13 23.18
N ASP A 612 -13.71 -8.35 23.64
CA ASP A 612 -12.85 -7.30 24.22
C ASP A 612 -12.53 -6.14 23.24
N LYS A 613 -12.88 -6.32 21.96
CA LYS A 613 -12.73 -5.34 20.87
C LYS A 613 -13.92 -4.38 20.74
N ILE A 614 -14.82 -4.37 21.73
CA ILE A 614 -15.99 -3.49 21.80
C ILE A 614 -16.00 -2.76 23.15
N ASN A 615 -16.29 -1.47 23.13
CA ASN A 615 -16.63 -0.67 24.30
C ASN A 615 -17.97 0.02 24.05
N ALA A 616 -19.04 -0.49 24.67
CA ALA A 616 -20.39 0.04 24.50
C ALA A 616 -20.52 1.48 25.00
N ASN A 617 -19.86 1.84 26.10
CA ASN A 617 -19.86 3.19 26.63
C ASN A 617 -19.22 4.19 25.64
N GLU A 618 -18.08 3.84 25.01
CA GLU A 618 -17.50 4.70 23.97
C GLU A 618 -18.40 4.80 22.74
N ALA A 619 -19.07 3.70 22.34
CA ALA A 619 -20.04 3.77 21.25
C ALA A 619 -21.20 4.71 21.53
N GLU A 620 -21.74 4.71 22.77
CA GLU A 620 -22.78 5.66 23.20
C GLU A 620 -22.29 7.12 23.16
N ILE A 621 -21.07 7.38 23.64
CA ILE A 621 -20.45 8.72 23.56
C ILE A 621 -20.32 9.15 22.11
N VAL A 622 -19.81 8.29 21.23
CA VAL A 622 -19.66 8.60 19.79
C VAL A 622 -21.00 8.89 19.13
N VAL A 623 -22.04 8.12 19.43
CA VAL A 623 -23.39 8.30 18.87
C VAL A 623 -24.01 9.64 19.36
N ASP A 624 -23.85 10.00 20.63
CA ASP A 624 -24.32 11.29 21.15
C ASP A 624 -23.55 12.46 20.50
N LEU A 625 -22.23 12.34 20.36
CA LEU A 625 -21.43 13.35 19.64
C LEU A 625 -21.89 13.53 18.19
N LEU A 626 -22.16 12.44 17.48
CA LEU A 626 -22.65 12.50 16.10
C LEU A 626 -23.99 13.22 16.00
N ARG A 627 -24.92 12.94 16.93
CA ARG A 627 -26.22 13.63 17.02
C ARG A 627 -26.04 15.13 17.25
N ARG A 628 -25.12 15.53 18.16
CA ARG A 628 -24.84 16.96 18.49
C ARG A 628 -24.19 17.66 17.29
N ILE A 629 -23.19 17.06 16.65
CA ILE A 629 -22.52 17.63 15.48
C ILE A 629 -23.51 17.79 14.32
N HIS A 630 -24.36 16.79 14.05
CA HIS A 630 -25.39 16.88 13.04
C HIS A 630 -26.33 18.07 13.33
N ARG A 631 -26.79 18.23 14.58
CA ARG A 631 -27.60 19.35 15.01
C ARG A 631 -26.89 20.70 14.80
N PHE A 632 -25.62 20.83 15.15
CA PHE A 632 -24.86 22.08 15.02
C PHE A 632 -24.60 22.48 13.58
N TYR A 633 -24.43 21.51 12.69
CA TYR A 633 -24.23 21.77 11.26
C TYR A 633 -25.57 22.04 10.55
N GLY A 634 -26.67 21.41 10.97
CA GLY A 634 -27.98 21.52 10.33
C GLY A 634 -27.94 21.30 8.82
N GLU A 635 -28.48 22.21 8.02
CA GLU A 635 -28.48 22.12 6.56
C GLU A 635 -27.09 22.12 5.91
N ARG A 636 -26.03 22.52 6.62
CA ARG A 636 -24.64 22.48 6.15
C ARG A 636 -23.99 21.11 6.32
N PHE A 637 -24.71 20.15 6.92
CA PHE A 637 -24.15 18.81 7.14
C PHE A 637 -23.95 18.07 5.83
N ASP A 638 -22.71 17.62 5.60
CA ASP A 638 -22.32 16.77 4.47
C ASP A 638 -21.68 15.49 5.03
N ALA A 639 -22.32 14.35 4.81
CA ALA A 639 -21.87 13.05 5.33
C ALA A 639 -20.44 12.68 4.89
N LYS A 640 -19.97 13.22 3.74
CA LYS A 640 -18.63 12.95 3.21
C LYS A 640 -17.56 13.92 3.70
N LYS A 641 -17.94 15.11 4.23
CA LYS A 641 -17.01 16.18 4.58
C LYS A 641 -17.04 16.57 6.05
N THR A 642 -18.23 16.53 6.68
CA THR A 642 -18.41 17.10 8.01
C THR A 642 -17.76 16.28 9.11
N VAL A 643 -18.15 15.02 9.26
CA VAL A 643 -17.68 14.18 10.38
C VAL A 643 -17.24 12.80 9.93
N GLY A 644 -16.25 12.28 10.63
CA GLY A 644 -15.82 10.92 10.49
C GLY A 644 -15.41 10.31 11.83
N VAL A 645 -15.57 9.00 11.93
CA VAL A 645 -15.24 8.25 13.14
C VAL A 645 -14.09 7.31 12.88
N ILE A 646 -13.07 7.36 13.73
CA ILE A 646 -11.93 6.46 13.71
C ILE A 646 -12.02 5.53 14.91
N VAL A 647 -11.86 4.22 14.66
CA VAL A 647 -11.84 3.19 15.71
C VAL A 647 -10.73 2.18 15.41
N PRO A 648 -10.12 1.53 16.42
CA PRO A 648 -9.09 0.53 16.19
C PRO A 648 -9.64 -0.82 15.73
N TYR A 649 -10.89 -1.15 16.07
CA TYR A 649 -11.49 -2.45 15.85
C TYR A 649 -12.78 -2.40 15.06
N ARG A 650 -12.96 -3.34 14.13
CA ARG A 650 -14.19 -3.45 13.30
C ARG A 650 -15.45 -3.71 14.11
N ASN A 651 -15.34 -4.51 15.18
CA ASN A 651 -16.48 -4.80 16.04
C ASN A 651 -17.05 -3.53 16.67
N GLN A 652 -16.20 -2.52 16.94
CA GLN A 652 -16.64 -1.21 17.41
C GLN A 652 -17.39 -0.44 16.30
N ILE A 653 -17.03 -0.60 15.04
CA ILE A 653 -17.78 -0.02 13.90
C ILE A 653 -19.22 -0.50 13.92
N ALA A 654 -19.45 -1.82 14.11
CA ALA A 654 -20.79 -2.40 14.20
C ALA A 654 -21.59 -1.79 15.34
N MET A 655 -20.99 -1.67 16.51
CA MET A 655 -21.65 -1.13 17.68
C MET A 655 -22.06 0.34 17.46
N VAL A 656 -21.17 1.16 16.89
CA VAL A 656 -21.47 2.56 16.55
C VAL A 656 -22.58 2.64 15.49
N ARG A 657 -22.51 1.82 14.43
CA ARG A 657 -23.53 1.76 13.38
C ARG A 657 -24.92 1.43 13.95
N LYS A 658 -25.02 0.40 14.79
CA LYS A 658 -26.26 0.02 15.48
C LYS A 658 -26.81 1.16 16.38
N GLY A 659 -25.93 1.97 16.95
CA GLY A 659 -26.30 3.16 17.68
C GLY A 659 -26.85 4.26 16.77
N ILE A 660 -26.23 4.49 15.62
CA ILE A 660 -26.68 5.47 14.62
C ILE A 660 -28.05 5.13 14.06
N GLU A 661 -28.31 3.86 13.72
CA GLU A 661 -29.61 3.39 13.23
C GLU A 661 -30.75 3.77 14.16
N LYS A 662 -30.52 3.70 15.47
CA LYS A 662 -31.53 4.09 16.48
C LYS A 662 -31.85 5.59 16.49
N LEU A 663 -30.96 6.43 15.95
CA LEU A 663 -31.21 7.87 15.82
C LEU A 663 -32.19 8.19 14.68
N CYS A 664 -32.38 7.28 13.72
CA CYS A 664 -33.22 7.48 12.52
C CYS A 664 -32.86 8.78 11.75
N ILE A 665 -31.57 9.08 11.62
CA ILE A 665 -31.02 10.24 10.87
C ILE A 665 -30.28 9.70 9.63
N PRO A 666 -30.89 9.74 8.43
CA PRO A 666 -30.33 9.10 7.22
C PRO A 666 -28.95 9.64 6.80
N GLU A 667 -28.66 10.89 7.10
CA GLU A 667 -27.36 11.50 6.78
C GLU A 667 -26.23 10.88 7.61
N LEU A 668 -26.48 10.51 8.87
CA LEU A 668 -25.51 9.87 9.75
C LEU A 668 -25.20 8.42 9.35
N GLU A 669 -26.14 7.72 8.68
CA GLU A 669 -25.90 6.38 8.17
C GLU A 669 -24.84 6.35 7.06
N LYS A 670 -24.67 7.49 6.37
CA LYS A 670 -23.74 7.63 5.23
C LYS A 670 -22.34 8.11 5.62
N ILE A 671 -22.10 8.46 6.89
CA ILE A 671 -20.77 8.90 7.33
C ILE A 671 -19.76 7.76 7.28
N SER A 672 -18.49 8.13 7.20
CA SER A 672 -17.40 7.17 7.22
C SER A 672 -17.02 6.83 8.66
N ILE A 673 -17.08 5.55 9.00
CA ILE A 673 -16.60 4.97 10.24
C ILE A 673 -15.61 3.87 9.86
N ASP A 674 -14.33 4.02 10.22
CA ASP A 674 -13.32 3.07 9.77
C ASP A 674 -12.08 3.06 10.70
N THR A 675 -11.12 2.17 10.41
CA THR A 675 -9.85 2.13 11.14
C THR A 675 -8.90 3.23 10.68
N VAL A 676 -7.86 3.50 11.47
CA VAL A 676 -6.84 4.53 11.16
C VAL A 676 -6.22 4.30 9.79
N GLU A 677 -5.89 3.04 9.49
CA GLU A 677 -5.26 2.63 8.23
C GLU A 677 -6.13 2.98 7.02
N ARG A 678 -7.44 2.85 7.16
CA ARG A 678 -8.39 3.16 6.09
C ARG A 678 -8.71 4.66 5.96
N TYR A 679 -8.48 5.41 7.03
CA TYR A 679 -8.61 6.87 7.01
C TYR A 679 -7.43 7.58 6.37
N GLN A 680 -6.31 6.90 6.13
CA GLN A 680 -5.15 7.49 5.47
C GLN A 680 -5.53 8.07 4.09
N GLY A 681 -5.05 9.28 3.78
CA GLY A 681 -5.42 10.03 2.56
C GLY A 681 -6.74 10.81 2.68
N SER A 682 -7.63 10.53 3.65
CA SER A 682 -8.89 11.27 3.83
C SER A 682 -8.79 12.39 4.86
N GLN A 683 -9.81 13.25 4.93
CA GLN A 683 -9.93 14.34 5.93
C GLN A 683 -11.40 14.68 6.17
N ARG A 684 -11.72 15.20 7.34
CA ARG A 684 -13.05 15.69 7.72
C ARG A 684 -12.93 16.97 8.52
N ASP A 685 -13.99 17.75 8.56
CA ASP A 685 -14.02 18.92 9.44
C ASP A 685 -13.90 18.50 10.90
N VAL A 686 -14.63 17.50 11.32
CA VAL A 686 -14.60 16.91 12.66
C VAL A 686 -14.19 15.44 12.57
N ILE A 687 -13.21 15.03 13.38
CA ILE A 687 -12.86 13.63 13.58
C ILE A 687 -13.19 13.23 15.01
N ILE A 688 -13.87 12.12 15.17
CA ILE A 688 -14.09 11.46 16.46
C ILE A 688 -13.21 10.21 16.50
N TYR A 689 -12.31 10.10 17.47
CA TYR A 689 -11.47 8.92 17.67
C TYR A 689 -11.85 8.21 18.96
N SER A 690 -12.43 7.00 18.83
CA SER A 690 -12.72 6.11 19.95
C SER A 690 -11.56 5.12 20.09
N PHE A 691 -10.87 5.15 21.22
CA PHE A 691 -9.71 4.26 21.47
C PHE A 691 -10.12 2.81 21.70
N THR A 692 -11.33 2.57 22.19
CA THR A 692 -11.95 1.23 22.33
C THR A 692 -11.12 0.22 23.12
N ILE A 693 -10.25 0.68 24.03
CA ILE A 693 -9.40 -0.22 24.82
C ILE A 693 -9.99 -0.49 26.18
N GLN A 694 -9.95 -1.75 26.59
CA GLN A 694 -10.45 -2.23 27.87
C GLN A 694 -9.40 -2.98 28.69
N ASN A 695 -8.24 -3.31 28.07
CA ASN A 695 -7.15 -4.03 28.71
C ASN A 695 -5.80 -3.42 28.34
N ILE A 696 -4.82 -3.52 29.25
CA ILE A 696 -3.48 -2.96 29.06
C ILE A 696 -2.77 -3.53 27.83
N TRP A 697 -2.92 -4.82 27.55
CA TRP A 697 -2.30 -5.47 26.38
C TRP A 697 -2.78 -4.89 25.04
N GLN A 698 -3.94 -4.24 24.99
CA GLN A 698 -4.45 -3.58 23.78
C GLN A 698 -3.70 -2.28 23.47
N LEU A 699 -2.95 -1.71 24.43
CA LEU A 699 -2.08 -0.57 24.18
C LEU A 699 -0.99 -0.88 23.16
N ASP A 700 -0.44 -2.10 23.18
CA ASP A 700 0.59 -2.55 22.23
C ASP A 700 0.04 -2.53 20.80
N PHE A 701 -1.24 -2.84 20.61
CA PHE A 701 -1.90 -2.74 19.32
C PHE A 701 -2.11 -1.28 18.89
N LEU A 702 -2.51 -0.40 19.81
CA LEU A 702 -2.68 1.03 19.50
C LEU A 702 -1.34 1.69 19.14
N ALA A 703 -0.29 1.44 19.93
CA ALA A 703 1.03 2.04 19.77
C ALA A 703 1.99 1.21 18.88
N GLY A 704 1.50 0.15 18.23
CA GLY A 704 2.32 -0.86 17.54
C GLY A 704 3.11 -0.37 16.33
N ASN A 705 3.01 0.91 15.95
CA ASN A 705 3.77 1.53 14.86
C ASN A 705 4.52 2.77 15.36
N SER A 706 5.06 2.71 16.58
CA SER A 706 5.85 3.79 17.18
C SER A 706 7.34 3.55 16.99
N PHE A 707 8.11 4.64 16.87
CA PHE A 707 9.57 4.62 16.87
C PHE A 707 10.10 5.84 17.61
N VAL A 708 11.40 5.86 17.90
CA VAL A 708 12.03 6.99 18.60
C VAL A 708 12.92 7.77 17.62
N GLU A 709 12.70 9.09 17.54
CA GLU A 709 13.52 10.03 16.77
C GLU A 709 13.87 11.23 17.66
N ASP A 710 15.13 11.58 17.76
CA ASP A 710 15.63 12.69 18.59
C ASP A 710 15.11 12.67 20.05
N GLY A 711 14.99 11.46 20.62
CA GLY A 711 14.48 11.24 21.97
C GLY A 711 12.96 11.44 22.16
N ALA A 712 12.23 11.64 21.07
CA ALA A 712 10.76 11.71 21.07
C ALA A 712 10.14 10.43 20.53
N ILE A 713 9.04 9.98 21.13
CA ILE A 713 8.24 8.87 20.63
C ILE A 713 7.33 9.39 19.50
N ILE A 714 7.48 8.83 18.32
CA ILE A 714 6.62 9.10 17.16
C ILE A 714 5.62 7.95 17.03
N ASP A 715 4.37 8.17 17.38
CA ASP A 715 3.30 7.21 17.13
C ASP A 715 2.62 7.50 15.80
N ARG A 716 2.89 6.64 14.81
CA ARG A 716 2.41 6.81 13.44
C ARG A 716 0.88 6.72 13.33
N LYS A 717 0.22 5.86 14.13
CA LYS A 717 -1.25 5.72 14.13
C LYS A 717 -1.92 6.95 14.71
N LEU A 718 -1.46 7.41 15.88
CA LEU A 718 -2.00 8.61 16.52
C LEU A 718 -1.76 9.83 15.64
N ASN A 719 -0.58 9.96 15.05
CA ASN A 719 -0.27 11.03 14.11
C ASN A 719 -1.24 11.05 12.93
N VAL A 720 -1.48 9.91 12.30
CA VAL A 720 -2.46 9.83 11.22
C VAL A 720 -3.86 10.21 11.71
N ALA A 721 -4.33 9.70 12.84
CA ALA A 721 -5.66 9.98 13.35
C ALA A 721 -5.89 11.47 13.59
N ILE A 722 -5.00 12.15 14.33
CA ILE A 722 -5.13 13.58 14.65
C ILE A 722 -5.07 14.42 13.37
N THR A 723 -4.16 14.10 12.46
CA THR A 723 -3.95 14.89 11.24
C THR A 723 -5.06 14.72 10.19
N ARG A 724 -6.12 13.94 10.46
CA ARG A 724 -7.33 13.88 9.62
C ARG A 724 -8.32 14.99 9.91
N ALA A 725 -8.26 15.60 11.10
CA ALA A 725 -9.18 16.65 11.52
C ALA A 725 -8.78 18.01 10.92
N ARG A 726 -9.75 18.70 10.33
CA ARG A 726 -9.55 20.06 9.80
C ARG A 726 -9.87 21.12 10.84
N LYS A 727 -11.01 21.00 11.52
CA LYS A 727 -11.56 22.01 12.42
C LYS A 727 -11.64 21.54 13.86
N GLN A 728 -11.91 20.27 14.12
CA GLN A 728 -12.05 19.75 15.47
C GLN A 728 -11.66 18.28 15.56
N MET A 729 -10.95 17.92 16.62
CA MET A 729 -10.56 16.57 17.00
C MET A 729 -11.16 16.21 18.34
N ILE A 730 -12.02 15.19 18.39
CA ILE A 730 -12.68 14.70 19.59
C ILE A 730 -12.22 13.28 19.85
N MET A 731 -11.79 13.00 21.07
CA MET A 731 -11.25 11.69 21.45
C MET A 731 -12.04 11.15 22.65
N THR A 732 -12.25 9.83 22.67
CA THR A 732 -12.86 9.16 23.82
C THR A 732 -12.12 7.85 24.10
N GLY A 733 -11.86 7.57 25.37
CA GLY A 733 -11.14 6.39 25.82
C GLY A 733 -11.03 6.28 27.33
N ASN A 734 -10.61 5.13 27.81
CA ASN A 734 -10.41 4.90 29.26
C ASN A 734 -9.07 5.50 29.71
N PRO A 735 -9.09 6.61 30.52
CA PRO A 735 -7.86 7.29 30.92
C PRO A 735 -6.98 6.44 31.86
N GLU A 736 -7.55 5.50 32.63
CA GLU A 736 -6.76 4.64 33.53
C GLU A 736 -5.87 3.68 32.75
N ILE A 737 -6.34 3.22 31.60
CA ILE A 737 -5.55 2.35 30.72
C ILE A 737 -4.59 3.19 29.88
N LEU A 738 -5.07 4.25 29.22
CA LEU A 738 -4.27 5.09 28.34
C LEU A 738 -3.03 5.70 29.01
N ARG A 739 -3.10 6.06 30.30
CA ARG A 739 -1.98 6.61 31.07
C ARG A 739 -0.79 5.66 31.21
N ASN A 740 -0.95 4.37 30.95
CA ASN A 740 0.15 3.41 30.98
C ASN A 740 1.05 3.50 29.75
N ASN A 741 0.68 4.29 28.75
CA ASN A 741 1.52 4.58 27.60
C ASN A 741 1.86 6.09 27.60
N GLN A 742 3.14 6.42 27.40
CA GLN A 742 3.68 7.77 27.52
C GLN A 742 3.00 8.74 26.54
N ILE A 743 2.85 8.39 25.26
CA ILE A 743 2.30 9.31 24.25
C ILE A 743 0.83 9.64 24.49
N PHE A 744 0.02 8.66 24.94
CA PHE A 744 -1.36 8.90 25.27
C PHE A 744 -1.51 9.69 26.60
N SER A 745 -0.61 9.49 27.55
CA SER A 745 -0.55 10.30 28.77
C SER A 745 -0.25 11.77 28.44
N GLU A 746 0.75 12.02 27.60
CA GLU A 746 1.13 13.35 27.12
C GLU A 746 -0.01 14.02 26.33
N LEU A 747 -0.74 13.25 25.50
CA LEU A 747 -1.92 13.75 24.78
C LEU A 747 -3.03 14.21 25.75
N MET A 748 -3.35 13.39 26.74
CA MET A 748 -4.41 13.74 27.71
C MET A 748 -4.02 14.98 28.55
N GLU A 749 -2.76 15.08 29.00
CA GLU A 749 -2.29 16.25 29.73
C GLU A 749 -2.30 17.51 28.84
N TYR A 750 -1.90 17.39 27.56
CA TYR A 750 -2.00 18.50 26.62
C TYR A 750 -3.44 18.99 26.44
N VAL A 751 -4.41 18.07 26.24
CA VAL A 751 -5.82 18.44 26.09
C VAL A 751 -6.36 19.08 27.37
N LYS A 752 -5.93 18.61 28.56
CA LYS A 752 -6.28 19.15 29.84
C LYS A 752 -5.70 20.57 30.04
N GLU A 753 -4.44 20.79 29.66
CA GLU A 753 -3.80 22.11 29.69
C GLU A 753 -4.57 23.12 28.82
N LYS A 754 -5.14 22.66 27.69
CA LYS A 754 -5.96 23.50 26.77
C LYS A 754 -7.43 23.65 27.19
N GLY A 755 -7.87 23.04 28.30
CA GLY A 755 -9.25 23.13 28.81
C GLY A 755 -10.24 22.17 28.11
N GLY A 756 -9.84 21.36 27.17
CA GLY A 756 -10.69 20.45 26.39
C GLY A 756 -10.96 19.08 27.03
N TYR A 757 -10.60 18.87 28.29
CA TYR A 757 -10.85 17.61 29.02
C TYR A 757 -12.16 17.71 29.79
N PHE A 758 -13.12 16.81 29.49
CA PHE A 758 -14.46 16.79 30.10
C PHE A 758 -14.49 16.17 31.49
#